data_7197ee7285c1363605199bedef93d546
#
_entry.id   7197ee7285c1363605199bedef93d546
#
_cell.length_a   1.000
_cell.length_b   1.000
_cell.length_c   1.000
_cell.angle_alpha   90.00
_cell.angle_beta   90.00
_cell.angle_gamma   90.00
#
_symmetry.space_group_name_H-M   'P 1'
#
loop_
_entity.id
_entity.type
_entity.pdbx_description
1 polymer ?
#
loop_
_entity_poly.entity_id
_entity_poly.type
_entity_poly.pdbx_seq_one_letter_code
_entity_poly.pdbx_strand_id
1 'polypeptide(L)'
;MTQYGAMSDARKQTAPRLQRIAFTTSRLAEFCGEKELTAQTGHAPAEWPLVIAKELADNALDVCEEAEIAPEISIKVSTERGEIVIADNGPGLPSETLDGVLDYSVRVSSREAYVSPSRGQQGNALKCIIAMPFALDGTHGTTVIESRGQAHRIVFEMDAVRREPRILREIASSDVQNGTRITMRWPETACHLLEAARGRFVQMVCAFTTFNPHLTMRGRWNDEEFLDISATDPHWHKWRTCDTTSAHWYSAEQFQRYLAAHIARDEDQGRTGRTVRDFISELRGLTRSGKQRLVLAETDTSGVALATFFAGGRSAIASLLNSCQGHAKPVKPEDLGLLGADHLLKDCLAVGAAAESFRYRRHLGTTRDGLPYVIEMAFGYCPDGANQWRLITGVNFSAGIGSPFERLGPFDGLASAAGRQYVRYHDPVVLVVHYTCPRVDFADRGKGTLALPREVAEEIVGLVEAVTTDWAKQRRAELRSASAEANRRERLLKEQRRPEKKGPPEPTGVLGQKICAAAGELGVSIDALAVLSPGNDPYTAWRRRSEAEWFARLFDRFVAAGATKHLRGFFYLLVSSPDRITAPDGKPLINDYKHWQALQSASKAARWLGLVPFERIIDERNAPPEIYVPGVTAISTGVDPGAGCEIPLTAEDALPSLRLTGFCGRQTHRIIFYGEKSSLSVVLRPIAEEIGAEMILVTGESSDSHIAGMAKRASKDGRPAVVFYFSDFDPSGHQMPISVARKLQALRDLYYRDLNVKLYPVALALDQIRALGLPSSPLKETEKRASRWRETHGHDQTEIDAMVELHPDALRKTVFEAIRPFYDADLDSRVLAAEMKWQEKADTALQAHPDYKGASQRIKAAWESVRAAASKLHGEQRQAAQILQDSTPPPPELPEPTPDGEAKPPLFDSETDFVSASRQLIRHKKLIGSDDSDQ
;
A
#
# COMPACT_ATOMS: atom_id res chain seq x y z
N MET A 1 66.22 -58.58 2.26
CA MET A 1 66.69 -57.58 3.19
C MET A 1 65.66 -56.49 3.24
N THR A 2 64.99 -56.48 4.28
CA THR A 2 64.52 -55.52 5.32
C THR A 2 63.49 -54.53 4.80
N GLN A 3 62.23 -54.70 5.14
CA GLN A 3 61.51 -54.38 6.35
C GLN A 3 61.46 -52.87 6.71
N TYR A 4 60.28 -52.41 6.96
CA TYR A 4 59.66 -51.28 7.67
C TYR A 4 58.85 -50.36 6.73
N GLY A 5 57.64 -49.99 6.99
CA GLY A 5 56.74 -50.28 8.08
C GLY A 5 55.44 -49.55 7.83
N ALA A 6 54.39 -50.17 8.18
CA ALA A 6 53.05 -49.62 8.19
C ALA A 6 52.91 -48.53 9.23
N MET A 7 52.32 -47.43 8.92
CA MET A 7 51.61 -46.59 9.91
C MET A 7 50.54 -45.75 9.19
N SER A 8 49.41 -46.09 9.51
CA SER A 8 48.22 -45.48 10.12
C SER A 8 47.33 -44.69 9.13
N ASP A 9 46.38 -45.43 8.65
CA ASP A 9 45.07 -44.83 8.28
C ASP A 9 44.46 -44.13 9.46
N ALA A 10 44.69 -42.80 9.54
CA ALA A 10 43.90 -41.92 10.38
C ALA A 10 42.52 -41.78 9.72
N ARG A 11 41.55 -42.52 10.21
CA ARG A 11 40.11 -42.31 9.90
C ARG A 11 39.77 -40.84 10.18
N LYS A 12 39.60 -40.06 9.12
CA LYS A 12 38.87 -38.79 9.18
C LYS A 12 37.46 -39.11 9.67
N GLN A 13 37.19 -38.90 10.92
CA GLN A 13 35.83 -38.81 11.43
C GLN A 13 35.19 -37.61 10.72
N THR A 14 34.37 -37.90 9.71
CA THR A 14 33.46 -36.92 9.12
C THR A 14 32.48 -36.54 10.23
N ALA A 15 32.42 -35.26 10.56
CA ALA A 15 31.42 -34.70 11.49
C ALA A 15 30.02 -35.21 11.08
N PRO A 16 29.16 -35.53 12.05
CA PRO A 16 27.83 -36.04 11.74
C PRO A 16 27.09 -34.99 10.90
N ARG A 17 26.68 -35.39 9.71
CA ARG A 17 25.82 -34.51 8.87
C ARG A 17 24.46 -34.45 9.53
N LEU A 18 24.00 -33.22 9.78
CA LEU A 18 22.64 -32.96 10.24
C LEU A 18 21.66 -33.56 9.21
N GLN A 19 20.91 -34.59 9.62
CA GLN A 19 19.77 -35.07 8.83
C GLN A 19 18.59 -34.17 9.13
N ARG A 20 18.29 -33.25 8.19
CA ARG A 20 17.10 -32.42 8.29
C ARG A 20 15.87 -33.29 8.08
N ILE A 21 15.04 -33.38 9.09
CA ILE A 21 13.71 -34.01 9.01
C ILE A 21 12.76 -32.93 8.52
N ALA A 22 11.97 -33.24 7.50
CA ALA A 22 10.90 -32.35 7.05
C ALA A 22 9.77 -32.38 8.10
N PHE A 23 9.47 -31.24 8.68
CA PHE A 23 8.31 -31.08 9.56
C PHE A 23 7.11 -30.69 8.71
N THR A 24 5.99 -31.37 8.89
CA THR A 24 4.69 -30.95 8.34
C THR A 24 4.09 -29.94 9.28
N THR A 25 4.09 -28.68 8.89
CA THR A 25 3.37 -27.59 9.58
C THR A 25 1.97 -27.47 9.00
N SER A 26 0.98 -27.33 9.88
CA SER A 26 -0.39 -27.04 9.45
C SER A 26 -0.45 -25.68 8.76
N ARG A 27 -1.08 -25.62 7.56
CA ARG A 27 -1.34 -24.35 6.88
C ARG A 27 -2.40 -23.48 7.57
N LEU A 28 -3.07 -24.00 8.59
CA LEU A 28 -4.06 -23.26 9.37
C LEU A 28 -3.47 -21.98 9.97
N ALA A 29 -2.20 -22.00 10.39
CA ALA A 29 -1.51 -20.83 10.90
C ALA A 29 -1.43 -19.66 9.89
N GLU A 30 -1.42 -19.95 8.58
CA GLU A 30 -1.45 -18.91 7.52
C GLU A 30 -2.77 -18.13 7.48
N PHE A 31 -3.79 -18.52 8.23
CA PHE A 31 -5.09 -17.88 8.32
C PHE A 31 -5.41 -17.32 9.71
N CYS A 32 -4.52 -17.47 10.68
CA CYS A 32 -4.81 -17.20 12.08
C CYS A 32 -4.16 -15.94 12.63
N GLY A 33 -3.39 -15.20 11.84
CA GLY A 33 -2.76 -13.94 12.23
C GLY A 33 -3.24 -12.76 11.37
N GLU A 34 -3.25 -11.56 11.94
CA GLU A 34 -3.61 -10.35 11.19
C GLU A 34 -2.69 -10.11 9.99
N LYS A 35 -1.40 -10.34 10.14
CA LYS A 35 -0.40 -10.16 9.08
C LYS A 35 -0.62 -11.12 7.92
N GLU A 36 -0.89 -12.38 8.24
CA GLU A 36 -1.13 -13.44 7.27
C GLU A 36 -2.45 -13.18 6.53
N LEU A 37 -3.53 -12.84 7.24
CA LEU A 37 -4.83 -12.52 6.62
C LEU A 37 -4.76 -11.23 5.79
N THR A 38 -4.02 -10.22 6.25
CA THR A 38 -3.75 -9.02 5.44
C THR A 38 -3.03 -9.38 4.14
N ALA A 39 -2.05 -10.30 4.19
CA ALA A 39 -1.36 -10.78 2.99
C ALA A 39 -2.27 -11.62 2.07
N GLN A 40 -3.23 -12.38 2.63
CA GLN A 40 -4.19 -13.18 1.87
C GLN A 40 -5.28 -12.32 1.22
N THR A 41 -5.84 -11.38 1.97
CA THR A 41 -6.95 -10.52 1.53
C THR A 41 -6.48 -9.27 0.78
N GLY A 42 -5.25 -8.82 1.02
CA GLY A 42 -4.72 -7.55 0.54
C GLY A 42 -5.28 -6.32 1.28
N HIS A 43 -6.01 -6.52 2.40
CA HIS A 43 -6.68 -5.48 3.16
C HIS A 43 -6.28 -5.52 4.64
N ALA A 44 -6.03 -4.34 5.21
CA ALA A 44 -5.72 -4.20 6.63
C ALA A 44 -6.96 -4.48 7.52
N PRO A 45 -6.79 -4.81 8.81
CA PRO A 45 -7.89 -5.10 9.74
C PRO A 45 -9.00 -4.04 9.78
N ALA A 46 -8.67 -2.77 9.60
CA ALA A 46 -9.64 -1.67 9.52
C ALA A 46 -10.61 -1.78 8.31
N GLU A 47 -10.24 -2.54 7.28
CA GLU A 47 -11.06 -2.76 6.09
C GLU A 47 -11.78 -4.12 6.09
N TRP A 48 -11.48 -5.01 7.04
CA TRP A 48 -12.08 -6.34 7.08
C TRP A 48 -13.61 -6.35 7.18
N PRO A 49 -14.29 -5.40 7.86
CA PRO A 49 -15.75 -5.33 7.79
C PRO A 49 -16.28 -5.17 6.36
N LEU A 50 -15.57 -4.39 5.51
CA LEU A 50 -15.91 -4.22 4.11
C LEU A 50 -15.62 -5.49 3.29
N VAL A 51 -14.49 -6.15 3.54
CA VAL A 51 -14.13 -7.43 2.91
C VAL A 51 -15.20 -8.48 3.18
N ILE A 52 -15.64 -8.62 4.44
CA ILE A 52 -16.69 -9.55 4.85
C ILE A 52 -17.98 -9.27 4.09
N ALA A 53 -18.46 -8.03 4.12
CA ALA A 53 -19.71 -7.67 3.46
C ALA A 53 -19.63 -7.89 1.95
N LYS A 54 -18.50 -7.49 1.33
CA LYS A 54 -18.30 -7.66 -0.11
C LYS A 54 -18.27 -9.12 -0.53
N GLU A 55 -17.42 -9.93 0.06
CA GLU A 55 -17.24 -11.32 -0.38
C GLU A 55 -18.48 -12.18 -0.08
N LEU A 56 -19.18 -11.92 1.05
CA LEU A 56 -20.41 -12.65 1.35
C LEU A 56 -21.58 -12.21 0.46
N ALA A 57 -21.69 -10.91 0.11
CA ALA A 57 -22.68 -10.44 -0.84
C ALA A 57 -22.41 -10.97 -2.26
N ASP A 58 -21.15 -10.99 -2.70
CA ASP A 58 -20.75 -11.58 -3.97
C ASP A 58 -21.10 -13.08 -4.04
N ASN A 59 -20.84 -13.83 -2.97
CA ASN A 59 -21.18 -15.26 -2.90
C ASN A 59 -22.69 -15.47 -2.91
N ALA A 60 -23.45 -14.68 -2.17
CA ALA A 60 -24.92 -14.75 -2.11
C ALA A 60 -25.53 -14.49 -3.50
N LEU A 61 -25.05 -13.44 -4.19
CA LEU A 61 -25.49 -13.13 -5.55
C LEU A 61 -25.19 -14.28 -6.52
N ASP A 62 -23.96 -14.78 -6.52
CA ASP A 62 -23.55 -15.84 -7.43
C ASP A 62 -24.40 -17.12 -7.23
N VAL A 63 -24.67 -17.50 -5.99
CA VAL A 63 -25.45 -18.70 -5.68
C VAL A 63 -26.93 -18.54 -6.04
N CYS A 64 -27.52 -17.37 -5.82
CA CYS A 64 -28.90 -17.08 -6.25
C CYS A 64 -29.02 -17.08 -7.77
N GLU A 65 -28.08 -16.45 -8.47
CA GLU A 65 -28.05 -16.38 -9.93
C GLU A 65 -27.85 -17.76 -10.57
N GLU A 66 -26.99 -18.62 -10.01
CA GLU A 66 -26.78 -20.00 -10.44
C GLU A 66 -28.04 -20.84 -10.24
N ALA A 67 -28.81 -20.57 -9.20
CA ALA A 67 -30.05 -21.25 -8.89
C ALA A 67 -31.29 -20.64 -9.58
N GLU A 68 -31.14 -19.58 -10.36
CA GLU A 68 -32.21 -18.81 -11.01
C GLU A 68 -33.24 -18.26 -9.99
N ILE A 69 -32.75 -17.87 -8.79
CA ILE A 69 -33.55 -17.26 -7.73
C ILE A 69 -33.29 -15.76 -7.77
N ALA A 70 -34.36 -14.95 -7.73
CA ALA A 70 -34.21 -13.49 -7.57
C ALA A 70 -33.50 -13.18 -6.23
N PRO A 71 -32.34 -12.55 -6.22
CA PRO A 71 -31.54 -12.42 -5.00
C PRO A 71 -32.15 -11.41 -4.03
N GLU A 72 -32.35 -11.85 -2.79
CA GLU A 72 -32.67 -11.01 -1.65
C GLU A 72 -31.56 -11.15 -0.61
N ILE A 73 -30.88 -10.04 -0.29
CA ILE A 73 -29.77 -10.02 0.66
C ILE A 73 -30.08 -9.05 1.80
N SER A 74 -29.88 -9.49 3.03
CA SER A 74 -29.95 -8.63 4.20
C SER A 74 -28.63 -8.59 4.94
N ILE A 75 -28.19 -7.38 5.29
CA ILE A 75 -26.97 -7.12 6.05
C ILE A 75 -27.34 -6.37 7.33
N LYS A 76 -26.91 -6.90 8.48
CA LYS A 76 -27.11 -6.27 9.78
C LYS A 76 -25.79 -6.21 10.52
N VAL A 77 -25.45 -5.04 11.02
CA VAL A 77 -24.27 -4.80 11.85
C VAL A 77 -24.76 -4.28 13.20
N SER A 78 -24.28 -4.89 14.28
CA SER A 78 -24.49 -4.39 15.64
C SER A 78 -23.12 -4.18 16.30
N THR A 79 -22.77 -2.92 16.52
CA THR A 79 -21.50 -2.57 17.19
C THR A 79 -21.58 -2.83 18.70
N GLU A 80 -22.78 -2.77 19.29
CA GLU A 80 -23.01 -3.11 20.69
C GLU A 80 -22.83 -4.60 20.99
N ARG A 81 -23.27 -5.45 20.07
CA ARG A 81 -23.14 -6.91 20.20
C ARG A 81 -21.86 -7.46 19.59
N GLY A 82 -21.12 -6.62 18.85
CA GLY A 82 -20.00 -7.06 18.05
C GLY A 82 -20.42 -8.10 17.00
N GLU A 83 -21.47 -7.84 16.22
CA GLU A 83 -22.00 -8.81 15.27
C GLU A 83 -22.14 -8.22 13.86
N ILE A 84 -21.72 -9.00 12.87
CA ILE A 84 -22.01 -8.79 11.44
C ILE A 84 -22.84 -9.99 10.98
N VAL A 85 -24.06 -9.75 10.52
CA VAL A 85 -24.98 -10.79 10.03
C VAL A 85 -25.30 -10.52 8.58
N ILE A 86 -25.09 -11.52 7.73
CA ILE A 86 -25.46 -11.47 6.31
C ILE A 86 -26.31 -12.68 6.00
N ALA A 87 -27.47 -12.45 5.37
CA ALA A 87 -28.38 -13.52 4.99
C ALA A 87 -28.87 -13.33 3.57
N ASP A 88 -29.01 -14.44 2.84
CA ASP A 88 -29.55 -14.54 1.50
C ASP A 88 -30.74 -15.51 1.44
N ASN A 89 -31.46 -15.49 0.31
CA ASN A 89 -32.57 -16.38 0.01
C ASN A 89 -32.22 -17.50 -0.99
N GLY A 90 -30.93 -17.76 -1.20
CA GLY A 90 -30.45 -18.76 -2.16
C GLY A 90 -30.76 -20.22 -1.79
N PRO A 91 -30.21 -21.22 -2.50
CA PRO A 91 -30.47 -22.63 -2.25
C PRO A 91 -29.85 -23.18 -0.96
N GLY A 92 -29.07 -22.34 -0.25
CA GLY A 92 -28.38 -22.71 0.96
C GLY A 92 -27.07 -23.47 0.72
N LEU A 93 -26.16 -23.38 1.67
CA LEU A 93 -24.83 -23.99 1.64
C LEU A 93 -24.88 -25.42 2.17
N PRO A 94 -24.51 -26.46 1.37
CA PRO A 94 -24.47 -27.85 1.84
C PRO A 94 -23.41 -28.08 2.93
N SER A 95 -23.67 -29.00 3.86
CA SER A 95 -22.73 -29.34 4.94
C SER A 95 -21.39 -29.86 4.40
N GLU A 96 -21.42 -30.64 3.31
CA GLU A 96 -20.21 -31.18 2.66
C GLU A 96 -19.34 -30.05 2.05
N THR A 97 -19.96 -29.00 1.59
CA THR A 97 -19.22 -27.81 1.11
C THR A 97 -18.50 -27.10 2.28
N LEU A 98 -19.16 -27.02 3.44
CA LEU A 98 -18.53 -26.49 4.65
C LEU A 98 -17.36 -27.35 5.12
N ASP A 99 -17.43 -28.67 5.01
CA ASP A 99 -16.32 -29.57 5.33
C ASP A 99 -15.09 -29.23 4.48
N GLY A 100 -15.28 -29.01 3.19
CA GLY A 100 -14.21 -28.57 2.28
C GLY A 100 -13.67 -27.16 2.56
N VAL A 101 -14.55 -26.25 2.97
CA VAL A 101 -14.13 -24.88 3.37
C VAL A 101 -13.32 -24.91 4.67
N LEU A 102 -13.64 -25.77 5.62
CA LEU A 102 -12.94 -25.86 6.90
C LEU A 102 -11.64 -26.66 6.83
N ASP A 103 -11.39 -27.36 5.73
CA ASP A 103 -10.08 -27.96 5.47
C ASP A 103 -9.09 -26.90 4.95
N TYR A 104 -8.31 -26.32 5.86
CA TYR A 104 -7.31 -25.32 5.53
C TYR A 104 -6.05 -25.89 4.88
N SER A 105 -5.89 -27.20 4.81
CA SER A 105 -4.77 -27.86 4.12
C SER A 105 -4.94 -27.84 2.58
N VAL A 106 -6.19 -27.76 2.12
CA VAL A 106 -6.57 -27.80 0.70
C VAL A 106 -7.18 -26.49 0.25
N ARG A 107 -6.81 -26.05 -0.94
CA ARG A 107 -7.48 -24.92 -1.60
C ARG A 107 -8.63 -25.46 -2.45
N VAL A 108 -9.85 -25.06 -2.10
CA VAL A 108 -11.03 -25.44 -2.85
C VAL A 108 -11.47 -24.26 -3.72
N SER A 109 -11.28 -24.37 -5.02
CA SER A 109 -11.85 -23.43 -5.97
C SER A 109 -12.40 -24.20 -7.18
N SER A 110 -13.68 -24.10 -7.42
CA SER A 110 -14.31 -24.64 -8.64
C SER A 110 -14.02 -23.77 -9.88
N ARG A 111 -13.41 -22.61 -9.70
CA ARG A 111 -13.33 -21.53 -10.70
C ARG A 111 -11.91 -21.10 -11.08
N GLU A 112 -10.87 -21.66 -10.48
CA GLU A 112 -9.48 -21.17 -10.66
C GLU A 112 -8.97 -21.27 -12.10
N ALA A 113 -9.40 -22.31 -12.83
CA ALA A 113 -9.05 -22.53 -14.23
C ALA A 113 -10.12 -22.05 -15.21
N TYR A 114 -11.24 -21.56 -14.70
CA TYR A 114 -12.43 -21.23 -15.49
C TYR A 114 -12.50 -19.73 -15.77
N VAL A 115 -12.41 -19.33 -17.04
CA VAL A 115 -12.52 -17.93 -17.44
C VAL A 115 -13.99 -17.56 -17.64
N SER A 116 -14.51 -16.64 -16.84
CA SER A 116 -15.85 -16.06 -16.95
C SER A 116 -15.89 -14.70 -16.27
N PRO A 117 -16.84 -13.81 -16.60
CA PRO A 117 -17.00 -12.52 -15.93
C PRO A 117 -17.60 -12.71 -14.53
N SER A 118 -16.85 -13.35 -13.66
CA SER A 118 -17.25 -13.69 -12.30
C SER A 118 -16.71 -12.69 -11.26
N ARG A 119 -17.40 -12.61 -10.11
CA ARG A 119 -17.05 -11.75 -8.99
C ARG A 119 -15.85 -12.28 -8.21
N GLY A 120 -15.63 -13.59 -8.14
CA GLY A 120 -14.55 -14.23 -7.41
C GLY A 120 -14.00 -15.49 -8.08
N GLN A 121 -12.67 -15.69 -8.02
CA GLN A 121 -11.99 -16.84 -8.63
C GLN A 121 -11.10 -17.61 -7.63
N GLN A 122 -10.74 -17.07 -6.47
CA GLN A 122 -9.66 -17.61 -5.64
C GLN A 122 -10.05 -18.70 -4.64
N GLY A 123 -11.34 -18.87 -4.30
CA GLY A 123 -11.83 -19.95 -3.42
C GLY A 123 -11.39 -19.88 -1.94
N ASN A 124 -10.64 -18.88 -1.52
CA ASN A 124 -10.15 -18.73 -0.14
C ASN A 124 -10.93 -17.68 0.67
N ALA A 125 -11.81 -16.90 0.05
CA ALA A 125 -12.47 -15.76 0.72
C ALA A 125 -13.22 -16.20 1.99
N LEU A 126 -14.06 -17.23 1.91
CA LEU A 126 -14.81 -17.71 3.06
C LEU A 126 -13.91 -18.25 4.17
N LYS A 127 -12.80 -18.91 3.84
CA LYS A 127 -11.78 -19.36 4.81
C LYS A 127 -11.17 -18.18 5.58
N CYS A 128 -10.79 -17.13 4.86
CA CYS A 128 -10.25 -15.91 5.47
C CYS A 128 -11.29 -15.25 6.38
N ILE A 129 -12.53 -15.11 5.89
CA ILE A 129 -13.62 -14.47 6.63
C ILE A 129 -13.92 -15.19 7.95
N ILE A 130 -14.04 -16.53 7.93
CA ILE A 130 -14.32 -17.32 9.14
C ILE A 130 -13.18 -17.18 10.17
N ALA A 131 -11.94 -16.98 9.73
CA ALA A 131 -10.77 -16.84 10.60
C ALA A 131 -10.56 -15.41 11.13
N MET A 132 -11.15 -14.38 10.51
CA MET A 132 -10.95 -12.97 10.89
C MET A 132 -11.25 -12.67 12.37
N PRO A 133 -12.37 -13.14 12.96
CA PRO A 133 -12.62 -12.88 14.39
C PRO A 133 -11.51 -13.40 15.30
N PHE A 134 -10.98 -14.58 15.00
CA PHE A 134 -9.86 -15.14 15.75
C PHE A 134 -8.57 -14.34 15.57
N ALA A 135 -8.27 -13.93 14.34
CA ALA A 135 -7.07 -13.15 14.06
C ALA A 135 -7.05 -11.79 14.76
N LEU A 136 -8.23 -11.19 14.99
CA LEU A 136 -8.38 -9.94 15.74
C LEU A 136 -8.31 -10.11 17.26
N ASP A 137 -8.75 -11.26 17.78
CA ASP A 137 -8.73 -11.55 19.22
C ASP A 137 -7.42 -12.22 19.66
N GLY A 138 -6.85 -13.05 18.79
CA GLY A 138 -5.62 -13.83 19.02
C GLY A 138 -5.83 -15.14 19.79
N THR A 139 -6.96 -15.33 20.45
CA THR A 139 -7.26 -16.49 21.32
C THR A 139 -8.56 -17.21 20.97
N HIS A 140 -9.56 -16.47 20.52
CA HIS A 140 -10.89 -17.00 20.27
C HIS A 140 -11.59 -16.27 19.10
N GLY A 141 -12.30 -17.00 18.27
CA GLY A 141 -13.12 -16.45 17.20
C GLY A 141 -14.31 -17.34 16.91
N THR A 142 -15.49 -16.76 16.75
CA THR A 142 -16.73 -17.51 16.48
C THR A 142 -17.43 -17.00 15.24
N THR A 143 -17.79 -17.92 14.35
CA THR A 143 -18.66 -17.70 13.21
C THR A 143 -19.77 -18.75 13.22
N VAL A 144 -21.02 -18.33 13.02
CA VAL A 144 -22.17 -19.24 12.89
C VAL A 144 -22.68 -19.18 11.46
N ILE A 145 -22.81 -20.33 10.83
CA ILE A 145 -23.37 -20.49 9.47
C ILE A 145 -24.64 -21.32 9.58
N GLU A 146 -25.76 -20.71 9.24
CA GLU A 146 -27.06 -21.34 9.29
C GLU A 146 -27.60 -21.56 7.88
N SER A 147 -27.93 -22.78 7.55
CA SER A 147 -28.43 -23.14 6.23
C SER A 147 -29.09 -24.52 6.23
N ARG A 148 -30.12 -24.70 5.41
CA ARG A 148 -30.80 -25.97 5.22
C ARG A 148 -31.27 -26.62 6.53
N GLY A 149 -31.75 -25.85 7.47
CA GLY A 149 -32.22 -26.31 8.78
C GLY A 149 -31.11 -26.64 9.78
N GLN A 150 -29.84 -26.39 9.48
CA GLN A 150 -28.70 -26.63 10.35
C GLN A 150 -27.97 -25.34 10.67
N ALA A 151 -27.54 -25.23 11.92
CA ALA A 151 -26.65 -24.19 12.40
C ALA A 151 -25.28 -24.78 12.70
N HIS A 152 -24.26 -24.34 12.00
CA HIS A 152 -22.87 -24.73 12.17
C HIS A 152 -22.14 -23.63 12.95
N ARG A 153 -21.89 -23.87 14.24
CA ARG A 153 -21.09 -22.98 15.08
C ARG A 153 -19.64 -23.38 14.92
N ILE A 154 -18.85 -22.52 14.31
CA ILE A 154 -17.44 -22.70 14.01
C ILE A 154 -16.66 -21.82 14.98
N VAL A 155 -15.82 -22.44 15.80
CA VAL A 155 -15.02 -21.78 16.81
C VAL A 155 -13.56 -22.03 16.52
N PHE A 156 -12.81 -20.94 16.34
CA PHE A 156 -11.37 -20.98 16.37
C PHE A 156 -10.91 -20.70 17.79
N GLU A 157 -10.03 -21.52 18.30
CA GLU A 157 -9.43 -21.33 19.60
C GLU A 157 -7.95 -21.72 19.58
N MET A 158 -7.16 -21.11 20.43
CA MET A 158 -5.76 -21.44 20.58
C MET A 158 -5.63 -22.71 21.45
N ASP A 159 -5.03 -23.76 20.91
CA ASP A 159 -4.66 -24.94 21.73
C ASP A 159 -3.53 -24.53 22.67
N ALA A 160 -3.84 -24.51 23.98
CA ALA A 160 -2.92 -24.03 24.99
C ALA A 160 -1.66 -24.93 25.15
N VAL A 161 -1.72 -26.17 24.68
CA VAL A 161 -0.61 -27.14 24.79
C VAL A 161 0.29 -27.07 23.55
N ARG A 162 -0.33 -27.07 22.37
CA ARG A 162 0.42 -27.12 21.10
C ARG A 162 0.76 -25.72 20.57
N ARG A 163 0.14 -24.67 21.13
CA ARG A 163 0.21 -23.28 20.63
C ARG A 163 -0.12 -23.17 19.14
N GLU A 164 -1.03 -24.01 18.71
CA GLU A 164 -1.54 -24.01 17.36
C GLU A 164 -3.04 -23.72 17.39
N PRO A 165 -3.56 -22.92 16.44
CA PRO A 165 -4.99 -22.73 16.33
C PRO A 165 -5.68 -24.03 15.94
N ARG A 166 -6.82 -24.30 16.55
CA ARG A 166 -7.69 -25.43 16.21
C ARG A 166 -9.10 -24.94 15.90
N ILE A 167 -9.81 -25.71 15.11
CA ILE A 167 -11.18 -25.43 14.72
C ILE A 167 -12.08 -26.47 15.37
N LEU A 168 -13.08 -25.97 16.09
CA LEU A 168 -14.19 -26.78 16.61
C LEU A 168 -15.44 -26.45 15.80
N ARG A 169 -16.23 -27.46 15.49
CA ARG A 169 -17.53 -27.32 14.84
C ARG A 169 -18.60 -28.03 15.62
N GLU A 170 -19.63 -27.29 15.98
CA GLU A 170 -20.85 -27.81 16.59
C GLU A 170 -22.00 -27.65 15.61
N ILE A 171 -22.86 -28.66 15.53
CA ILE A 171 -24.02 -28.65 14.65
C ILE A 171 -25.28 -28.71 15.50
N ALA A 172 -26.19 -27.77 15.26
CA ALA A 172 -27.51 -27.68 15.90
C ALA A 172 -28.60 -27.48 14.84
N SER A 173 -29.84 -27.55 15.24
CA SER A 173 -30.97 -27.20 14.36
C SER A 173 -31.06 -25.68 14.19
N SER A 174 -31.47 -25.22 13.01
CA SER A 174 -31.71 -23.81 12.67
C SER A 174 -33.12 -23.61 12.10
N ASP A 175 -33.63 -22.37 12.24
CA ASP A 175 -34.87 -21.90 11.58
C ASP A 175 -34.67 -21.58 10.09
N VAL A 176 -33.42 -21.46 9.65
CA VAL A 176 -33.09 -21.14 8.24
C VAL A 176 -33.22 -22.38 7.38
N GLN A 177 -34.37 -22.53 6.75
CA GLN A 177 -34.65 -23.64 5.85
C GLN A 177 -34.16 -23.39 4.42
N ASN A 178 -34.29 -22.14 3.95
CA ASN A 178 -33.86 -21.68 2.64
C ASN A 178 -32.85 -20.53 2.82
N GLY A 179 -31.88 -20.44 1.91
CA GLY A 179 -30.81 -19.45 1.98
C GLY A 179 -29.71 -19.82 2.96
N THR A 180 -28.86 -18.86 3.19
CA THR A 180 -27.74 -18.95 4.14
C THR A 180 -27.73 -17.71 5.02
N ARG A 181 -27.55 -17.90 6.33
CA ARG A 181 -27.32 -16.82 7.30
C ARG A 181 -25.93 -17.02 7.91
N ILE A 182 -25.07 -16.04 7.76
CA ILE A 182 -23.72 -16.05 8.34
C ILE A 182 -23.65 -14.96 9.40
N THR A 183 -23.40 -15.36 10.64
CA THR A 183 -23.22 -14.47 11.78
C THR A 183 -21.78 -14.53 12.26
N MET A 184 -21.08 -13.42 12.19
CA MET A 184 -19.72 -13.31 12.66
C MET A 184 -19.71 -12.52 13.97
N ARG A 185 -19.05 -13.06 14.98
CA ARG A 185 -18.84 -12.38 16.26
C ARG A 185 -17.53 -11.62 16.23
N TRP A 186 -17.67 -10.30 16.21
CA TRP A 186 -16.55 -9.38 16.20
C TRP A 186 -16.06 -9.18 17.63
N PRO A 187 -14.75 -9.28 17.92
CA PRO A 187 -14.26 -9.15 19.29
C PRO A 187 -14.41 -7.72 19.81
N GLU A 188 -14.69 -7.59 21.10
CA GLU A 188 -14.87 -6.29 21.77
C GLU A 188 -13.66 -5.37 21.57
N THR A 189 -12.46 -5.94 21.63
CA THR A 189 -11.19 -5.24 21.44
C THR A 189 -11.09 -4.54 20.10
N ALA A 190 -11.79 -5.04 19.07
CA ALA A 190 -11.78 -4.54 17.71
C ALA A 190 -13.10 -3.83 17.28
N CYS A 191 -14.07 -3.61 18.16
CA CYS A 191 -15.32 -2.91 17.84
C CYS A 191 -15.10 -1.48 17.31
N HIS A 192 -14.02 -0.82 17.73
CA HIS A 192 -13.65 0.48 17.20
C HIS A 192 -13.33 0.47 15.69
N LEU A 193 -12.83 -0.65 15.15
CA LEU A 193 -12.59 -0.82 13.72
C LEU A 193 -13.91 -0.93 12.95
N LEU A 194 -14.90 -1.60 13.55
CA LEU A 194 -16.23 -1.72 12.98
C LEU A 194 -16.91 -0.34 12.90
N GLU A 195 -16.88 0.44 13.98
CA GLU A 195 -17.39 1.81 14.01
C GLU A 195 -16.70 2.71 12.97
N ALA A 196 -15.37 2.65 12.89
CA ALA A 196 -14.61 3.46 11.94
C ALA A 196 -14.90 3.11 10.47
N ALA A 197 -15.30 1.87 10.20
CA ALA A 197 -15.62 1.39 8.85
C ALA A 197 -17.01 1.85 8.37
N ARG A 198 -17.94 2.30 9.26
CA ARG A 198 -19.37 2.52 8.97
C ARG A 198 -19.62 3.29 7.66
N GLY A 199 -19.01 4.44 7.49
CA GLY A 199 -19.27 5.30 6.33
C GLY A 199 -18.93 4.63 5.00
N ARG A 200 -17.75 4.01 4.91
CA ARG A 200 -17.31 3.27 3.72
C ARG A 200 -18.12 1.97 3.52
N PHE A 201 -18.46 1.31 4.59
CA PHE A 201 -19.29 0.09 4.59
C PHE A 201 -20.66 0.36 3.97
N VAL A 202 -21.37 1.37 4.46
CA VAL A 202 -22.68 1.77 3.94
C VAL A 202 -22.58 2.13 2.45
N GLN A 203 -21.59 2.94 2.08
CA GLN A 203 -21.39 3.34 0.69
C GLN A 203 -21.15 2.14 -0.23
N MET A 204 -20.32 1.19 0.19
CA MET A 204 -20.02 -0.03 -0.58
C MET A 204 -21.24 -0.93 -0.69
N VAL A 205 -21.98 -1.15 0.40
CA VAL A 205 -23.18 -1.99 0.40
C VAL A 205 -24.25 -1.40 -0.52
N CYS A 206 -24.47 -0.08 -0.49
CA CYS A 206 -25.38 0.59 -1.41
C CYS A 206 -24.96 0.44 -2.88
N ALA A 207 -23.66 0.37 -3.18
CA ALA A 207 -23.18 0.20 -4.55
C ALA A 207 -23.52 -1.17 -5.16
N PHE A 208 -23.82 -2.19 -4.36
CA PHE A 208 -24.27 -3.49 -4.88
C PHE A 208 -25.58 -3.38 -5.65
N THR A 209 -26.54 -2.57 -5.20
CA THR A 209 -27.81 -2.36 -5.90
C THR A 209 -27.60 -1.64 -7.22
N THR A 210 -26.65 -0.72 -7.30
CA THR A 210 -26.26 -0.03 -8.53
C THR A 210 -25.74 -0.98 -9.61
N PHE A 211 -25.01 -2.03 -9.22
CA PHE A 211 -24.44 -2.98 -10.17
C PHE A 211 -25.25 -4.26 -10.36
N ASN A 212 -26.36 -4.41 -9.65
CA ASN A 212 -27.21 -5.60 -9.72
C ASN A 212 -28.70 -5.22 -9.76
N PRO A 213 -29.24 -4.88 -10.93
CA PRO A 213 -30.62 -4.43 -11.09
C PRO A 213 -31.68 -5.40 -10.54
N HIS A 214 -31.36 -6.70 -10.46
CA HIS A 214 -32.26 -7.78 -9.99
C HIS A 214 -32.16 -8.03 -8.47
N LEU A 215 -31.27 -7.29 -7.76
CA LEU A 215 -31.04 -7.47 -6.34
C LEU A 215 -32.05 -6.66 -5.49
N THR A 216 -32.70 -7.33 -4.55
CA THR A 216 -33.37 -6.71 -3.41
C THR A 216 -32.42 -6.73 -2.22
N MET A 217 -32.14 -5.57 -1.63
CA MET A 217 -31.14 -5.47 -0.56
C MET A 217 -31.63 -4.63 0.60
N ARG A 218 -31.43 -5.14 1.83
CA ARG A 218 -31.76 -4.45 3.08
C ARG A 218 -30.52 -4.36 3.96
N GLY A 219 -30.31 -3.17 4.55
CA GLY A 219 -29.16 -2.88 5.39
C GLY A 219 -29.54 -2.20 6.69
N ARG A 220 -29.03 -2.71 7.83
CA ARG A 220 -29.17 -2.10 9.16
C ARG A 220 -27.83 -1.96 9.85
N TRP A 221 -27.65 -0.81 10.50
CA TRP A 221 -26.50 -0.57 11.36
C TRP A 221 -27.02 -0.19 12.75
N ASN A 222 -26.81 -1.07 13.72
CA ASN A 222 -27.52 -1.04 14.99
C ASN A 222 -29.04 -1.02 14.73
N ASP A 223 -29.76 -0.05 15.25
CA ASP A 223 -31.22 0.12 15.05
C ASP A 223 -31.57 0.99 13.84
N GLU A 224 -30.57 1.57 13.17
CA GLU A 224 -30.77 2.45 12.02
C GLU A 224 -30.78 1.66 10.71
N GLU A 225 -31.87 1.79 9.96
CA GLU A 225 -31.95 1.28 8.60
C GLU A 225 -31.28 2.26 7.64
N PHE A 226 -30.22 1.79 6.94
CA PHE A 226 -29.50 2.61 5.98
C PHE A 226 -29.79 2.23 4.52
N LEU A 227 -30.46 1.11 4.29
CA LEU A 227 -30.79 0.61 2.95
C LEU A 227 -32.02 -0.27 2.99
N ASP A 228 -33.02 0.04 2.15
CA ASP A 228 -34.15 -0.84 1.79
C ASP A 228 -34.49 -0.58 0.31
N ILE A 229 -33.88 -1.33 -0.57
CA ILE A 229 -34.04 -1.18 -2.02
C ILE A 229 -34.53 -2.48 -2.62
N SER A 230 -35.64 -2.42 -3.33
CA SER A 230 -36.18 -3.52 -4.14
C SER A 230 -35.55 -3.54 -5.53
N ALA A 231 -35.49 -4.73 -6.12
CA ALA A 231 -35.00 -4.94 -7.48
C ALA A 231 -35.67 -3.97 -8.48
N THR A 232 -34.86 -3.28 -9.27
CA THR A 232 -35.37 -2.36 -10.31
C THR A 232 -35.77 -3.09 -11.58
N ASP A 233 -35.18 -4.27 -11.83
CA ASP A 233 -35.48 -5.18 -12.90
C ASP A 233 -35.26 -6.64 -12.42
N PRO A 234 -36.31 -7.31 -11.88
CA PRO A 234 -36.20 -8.70 -11.40
C PRO A 234 -35.82 -9.72 -12.47
N HIS A 235 -35.97 -9.38 -13.74
CA HIS A 235 -35.70 -10.27 -14.88
C HIS A 235 -34.40 -9.92 -15.59
N TRP A 236 -33.58 -9.02 -14.99
CA TRP A 236 -32.30 -8.64 -15.55
C TRP A 236 -31.34 -9.84 -15.62
N HIS A 237 -30.59 -9.92 -16.71
CA HIS A 237 -29.68 -11.02 -17.00
C HIS A 237 -28.26 -10.53 -17.30
N LYS A 238 -27.30 -11.27 -16.80
CA LYS A 238 -25.89 -11.18 -17.14
C LYS A 238 -25.32 -12.57 -17.43
N TRP A 239 -24.07 -12.62 -17.83
CA TRP A 239 -23.33 -13.88 -17.88
C TRP A 239 -23.16 -14.45 -16.47
N ARG A 240 -23.65 -15.68 -16.24
CA ARG A 240 -23.58 -16.35 -14.94
C ARG A 240 -22.32 -17.21 -14.86
N THR A 241 -21.90 -17.49 -13.64
CA THR A 241 -20.74 -18.35 -13.37
C THR A 241 -20.93 -19.78 -13.83
N CYS A 242 -22.17 -20.27 -13.92
CA CYS A 242 -22.54 -21.59 -14.43
C CYS A 242 -22.71 -21.65 -15.95
N ASP A 243 -22.69 -20.53 -16.66
CA ASP A 243 -22.82 -20.50 -18.12
C ASP A 243 -21.54 -21.03 -18.78
N THR A 244 -21.70 -21.64 -19.95
CA THR A 244 -20.61 -22.26 -20.70
C THR A 244 -19.52 -21.23 -21.08
N THR A 245 -18.25 -21.51 -20.76
CA THR A 245 -17.12 -20.65 -21.11
C THR A 245 -16.84 -20.63 -22.61
N SER A 246 -16.19 -19.60 -23.11
CA SER A 246 -15.82 -19.47 -24.53
C SER A 246 -14.37 -19.85 -24.77
N ALA A 247 -14.11 -20.65 -25.82
CA ALA A 247 -12.75 -20.95 -26.26
C ALA A 247 -11.92 -19.69 -26.60
N HIS A 248 -12.58 -18.60 -27.04
CA HIS A 248 -11.94 -17.32 -27.36
C HIS A 248 -11.39 -16.57 -26.15
N TRP A 249 -11.71 -16.99 -24.91
CA TRP A 249 -11.27 -16.33 -23.70
C TRP A 249 -9.95 -16.86 -23.13
N TYR A 250 -9.44 -17.96 -23.72
CA TYR A 250 -8.24 -18.64 -23.23
C TYR A 250 -7.05 -18.39 -24.12
N SER A 251 -5.90 -18.12 -23.51
CA SER A 251 -4.62 -18.36 -24.12
C SER A 251 -4.30 -19.87 -24.11
N ALA A 252 -3.34 -20.32 -24.91
CA ALA A 252 -2.94 -21.73 -24.93
C ALA A 252 -2.50 -22.25 -23.55
N GLU A 253 -1.83 -21.40 -22.75
CA GLU A 253 -1.39 -21.74 -21.40
C GLU A 253 -2.58 -21.86 -20.43
N GLN A 254 -3.53 -20.93 -20.49
CA GLN A 254 -4.74 -20.99 -19.66
C GLN A 254 -5.61 -22.17 -20.04
N PHE A 255 -5.71 -22.45 -21.32
CA PHE A 255 -6.45 -23.62 -21.81
C PHE A 255 -5.81 -24.92 -21.35
N GLN A 256 -4.48 -25.00 -21.33
CA GLN A 256 -3.75 -26.13 -20.74
C GLN A 256 -4.08 -26.31 -19.25
N ARG A 257 -4.10 -25.22 -18.47
CA ARG A 257 -4.48 -25.28 -17.03
C ARG A 257 -5.92 -25.72 -16.85
N TYR A 258 -6.81 -25.27 -17.73
CA TYR A 258 -8.22 -25.66 -17.69
C TYR A 258 -8.41 -27.16 -17.98
N LEU A 259 -7.69 -27.70 -18.98
CA LEU A 259 -7.65 -29.15 -19.25
C LEU A 259 -7.10 -29.94 -18.05
N ALA A 260 -5.99 -29.50 -17.48
CA ALA A 260 -5.35 -30.14 -16.33
C ALA A 260 -6.30 -30.17 -15.12
N ALA A 261 -7.03 -29.09 -14.87
CA ALA A 261 -8.01 -29.02 -13.77
C ALA A 261 -9.15 -30.04 -13.92
N HIS A 262 -9.62 -30.24 -15.15
CA HIS A 262 -10.64 -31.26 -15.43
C HIS A 262 -10.09 -32.68 -15.23
N ILE A 263 -8.86 -32.95 -15.64
CA ILE A 263 -8.22 -34.28 -15.47
C ILE A 263 -8.03 -34.55 -13.98
N ALA A 264 -7.46 -33.62 -13.22
CA ALA A 264 -7.25 -33.77 -11.78
C ALA A 264 -8.57 -34.01 -11.03
N ARG A 265 -9.63 -33.25 -11.37
CA ARG A 265 -10.97 -33.44 -10.79
C ARG A 265 -11.55 -34.81 -11.08
N ASP A 266 -11.41 -35.31 -12.32
CA ASP A 266 -11.93 -36.61 -12.70
C ASP A 266 -11.16 -37.73 -11.96
N GLU A 267 -9.84 -37.58 -11.78
CA GLU A 267 -9.01 -38.49 -10.97
C GLU A 267 -9.42 -38.51 -9.50
N ASP A 268 -9.62 -37.33 -8.88
CA ASP A 268 -10.04 -37.19 -7.48
C ASP A 268 -11.43 -37.82 -7.22
N GLN A 269 -12.32 -37.79 -8.23
CA GLN A 269 -13.68 -38.37 -8.17
C GLN A 269 -13.72 -39.83 -8.63
N GLY A 270 -12.59 -40.44 -8.93
CA GLY A 270 -12.51 -41.82 -9.45
C GLY A 270 -13.23 -41.99 -10.80
N ARG A 271 -13.44 -40.91 -11.54
CA ARG A 271 -14.08 -40.93 -12.87
C ARG A 271 -13.00 -41.13 -13.92
N THR A 272 -13.00 -42.25 -14.59
CA THR A 272 -12.12 -42.52 -15.70
C THR A 272 -12.88 -42.47 -17.02
N GLY A 273 -12.29 -41.85 -18.05
CA GLY A 273 -12.81 -41.98 -19.42
C GLY A 273 -13.44 -40.73 -20.03
N ARG A 274 -13.31 -39.53 -19.43
CA ARG A 274 -13.69 -38.28 -20.12
C ARG A 274 -12.91 -38.17 -21.43
N THR A 275 -13.58 -37.96 -22.52
CA THR A 275 -12.99 -37.79 -23.84
C THR A 275 -12.76 -36.30 -24.16
N VAL A 276 -11.92 -36.02 -25.16
CA VAL A 276 -11.79 -34.68 -25.71
C VAL A 276 -13.13 -34.14 -26.19
N ARG A 277 -14.00 -34.99 -26.70
CA ARG A 277 -15.37 -34.61 -27.11
C ARG A 277 -16.20 -34.11 -25.93
N ASP A 278 -16.17 -34.81 -24.80
CA ASP A 278 -16.95 -34.42 -23.61
C ASP A 278 -16.48 -33.05 -23.11
N PHE A 279 -15.17 -32.83 -23.10
CA PHE A 279 -14.57 -31.56 -22.69
C PHE A 279 -14.97 -30.38 -23.62
N ILE A 280 -14.82 -30.55 -24.96
CA ILE A 280 -15.18 -29.45 -25.88
C ILE A 280 -16.70 -29.21 -25.93
N SER A 281 -17.53 -30.16 -25.52
CA SER A 281 -18.97 -29.97 -25.44
C SER A 281 -19.41 -28.97 -24.40
N GLU A 282 -18.56 -28.69 -23.40
CA GLU A 282 -18.76 -27.70 -22.35
C GLU A 282 -18.40 -26.27 -22.82
N LEU A 283 -17.77 -26.12 -24.00
CA LEU A 283 -17.45 -24.83 -24.56
C LEU A 283 -18.59 -24.20 -25.34
N ARG A 284 -18.83 -22.90 -25.12
CA ARG A 284 -19.91 -22.17 -25.83
C ARG A 284 -19.74 -22.26 -27.36
N GLY A 285 -20.84 -22.62 -27.99
CA GLY A 285 -20.93 -22.77 -29.43
C GLY A 285 -20.46 -24.11 -29.97
N LEU A 286 -19.93 -25.01 -29.11
CA LEU A 286 -19.50 -26.38 -29.44
C LEU A 286 -20.36 -27.47 -28.78
N THR A 287 -21.53 -27.14 -28.21
CA THR A 287 -22.47 -28.07 -27.58
C THR A 287 -23.14 -28.99 -28.59
N ARG A 288 -23.19 -28.62 -29.87
CA ARG A 288 -23.84 -29.43 -30.94
C ARG A 288 -22.84 -30.36 -31.61
N SER A 289 -23.24 -31.62 -31.81
CA SER A 289 -22.42 -32.72 -32.33
C SER A 289 -21.77 -32.49 -33.71
N GLY A 290 -22.39 -31.63 -34.56
CA GLY A 290 -21.83 -31.30 -35.89
C GLY A 290 -20.49 -30.55 -35.80
N LYS A 291 -20.45 -29.51 -35.00
CA LYS A 291 -19.21 -28.72 -34.80
C LYS A 291 -18.14 -29.47 -34.02
N GLN A 292 -18.56 -30.27 -33.04
CA GLN A 292 -17.63 -31.16 -32.31
C GLN A 292 -16.91 -32.11 -33.28
N ARG A 293 -17.64 -32.72 -34.24
CA ARG A 293 -17.05 -33.63 -35.24
C ARG A 293 -16.00 -32.92 -36.09
N LEU A 294 -16.21 -31.65 -36.47
CA LEU A 294 -15.23 -30.87 -37.24
C LEU A 294 -13.96 -30.65 -36.43
N VAL A 295 -14.09 -30.15 -35.18
CA VAL A 295 -12.94 -29.95 -34.29
C VAL A 295 -12.16 -31.24 -34.08
N LEU A 296 -12.85 -32.36 -33.77
CA LEU A 296 -12.23 -33.66 -33.50
C LEU A 296 -11.54 -34.25 -34.76
N ALA A 297 -12.08 -33.99 -35.94
CA ALA A 297 -11.48 -34.43 -37.19
C ALA A 297 -10.21 -33.60 -37.55
N GLU A 298 -10.26 -32.27 -37.36
CA GLU A 298 -9.09 -31.40 -37.60
C GLU A 298 -7.93 -31.68 -36.65
N THR A 299 -8.20 -32.10 -35.44
CA THR A 299 -7.21 -32.36 -34.41
C THR A 299 -6.85 -33.84 -34.22
N ASP A 300 -7.47 -34.74 -35.01
CA ASP A 300 -7.32 -36.18 -34.91
C ASP A 300 -7.53 -36.75 -33.50
N THR A 301 -8.57 -36.19 -32.79
CA THR A 301 -8.87 -36.54 -31.39
C THR A 301 -10.19 -37.29 -31.18
N SER A 302 -10.73 -37.89 -32.27
CA SER A 302 -11.98 -38.66 -32.20
C SER A 302 -11.80 -39.89 -31.30
N GLY A 303 -12.56 -39.93 -30.19
CA GLY A 303 -12.55 -41.04 -29.22
C GLY A 303 -11.30 -41.05 -28.30
N VAL A 304 -10.46 -40.06 -28.36
CA VAL A 304 -9.27 -39.95 -27.50
C VAL A 304 -9.66 -39.50 -26.09
N ALA A 305 -9.15 -40.22 -25.08
CA ALA A 305 -9.32 -39.81 -23.67
C ALA A 305 -8.59 -38.51 -23.40
N LEU A 306 -9.18 -37.63 -22.56
CA LEU A 306 -8.64 -36.31 -22.27
C LEU A 306 -7.23 -36.35 -21.67
N ALA A 307 -6.99 -37.29 -20.75
CA ALA A 307 -5.67 -37.47 -20.12
C ALA A 307 -4.60 -37.93 -21.16
N THR A 308 -4.98 -38.82 -22.07
CA THR A 308 -4.07 -39.26 -23.16
C THR A 308 -3.75 -38.11 -24.12
N PHE A 309 -4.76 -37.30 -24.46
CA PHE A 309 -4.56 -36.12 -25.29
C PHE A 309 -3.62 -35.10 -24.62
N PHE A 310 -3.81 -34.85 -23.33
CA PHE A 310 -2.99 -33.90 -22.56
C PHE A 310 -1.51 -34.28 -22.57
N ALA A 311 -1.21 -35.58 -22.57
CA ALA A 311 0.18 -36.08 -22.67
C ALA A 311 0.86 -35.76 -24.03
N GLY A 312 0.10 -35.43 -25.07
CA GLY A 312 0.58 -34.96 -26.38
C GLY A 312 1.23 -33.58 -26.36
N GLY A 313 1.17 -32.83 -25.23
CA GLY A 313 1.91 -31.62 -24.95
C GLY A 313 1.32 -30.33 -25.54
N ARG A 314 2.06 -29.25 -25.38
CA ARG A 314 1.59 -27.88 -25.67
C ARG A 314 1.14 -27.63 -27.10
N SER A 315 1.79 -28.25 -28.08
CA SER A 315 1.45 -28.07 -29.50
C SER A 315 0.08 -28.65 -29.85
N ALA A 316 -0.25 -29.84 -29.32
CA ALA A 316 -1.56 -30.46 -29.51
C ALA A 316 -2.66 -29.65 -28.85
N ILE A 317 -2.40 -29.13 -27.64
CA ILE A 317 -3.34 -28.29 -26.88
C ILE A 317 -3.61 -26.98 -27.63
N ALA A 318 -2.60 -26.33 -28.17
CA ALA A 318 -2.74 -25.11 -28.96
C ALA A 318 -3.52 -25.38 -30.26
N SER A 319 -3.29 -26.51 -30.94
CA SER A 319 -4.04 -26.92 -32.11
C SER A 319 -5.54 -27.14 -31.79
N LEU A 320 -5.84 -27.81 -30.67
CA LEU A 320 -7.21 -28.00 -30.24
C LEU A 320 -7.92 -26.67 -29.94
N LEU A 321 -7.23 -25.76 -29.23
CA LEU A 321 -7.77 -24.44 -28.92
C LEU A 321 -8.07 -23.67 -30.22
N ASN A 322 -7.13 -23.60 -31.15
CA ASN A 322 -7.30 -22.91 -32.44
C ASN A 322 -8.49 -23.48 -33.24
N SER A 323 -8.64 -24.82 -33.28
CA SER A 323 -9.76 -25.46 -33.94
C SER A 323 -11.09 -25.13 -33.23
N CYS A 324 -11.12 -25.16 -31.89
CA CYS A 324 -12.28 -24.74 -31.12
C CYS A 324 -12.68 -23.29 -31.41
N GLN A 325 -11.72 -22.38 -31.48
CA GLN A 325 -11.93 -20.95 -31.82
C GLN A 325 -12.41 -20.79 -33.27
N GLY A 326 -11.89 -21.56 -34.22
CA GLY A 326 -12.32 -21.51 -35.60
C GLY A 326 -13.79 -21.94 -35.83
N HIS A 327 -14.27 -22.89 -35.04
CA HIS A 327 -15.65 -23.39 -35.15
C HIS A 327 -16.65 -22.78 -34.18
N ALA A 328 -16.21 -22.07 -33.13
CA ALA A 328 -17.06 -21.31 -32.21
C ALA A 328 -17.10 -19.83 -32.64
N LYS A 329 -18.27 -19.20 -32.47
CA LYS A 329 -18.35 -17.73 -32.66
C LYS A 329 -17.86 -17.02 -31.41
N PRO A 330 -17.12 -15.92 -31.55
CA PRO A 330 -16.81 -15.04 -30.41
C PRO A 330 -18.08 -14.57 -29.70
N VAL A 331 -17.98 -14.39 -28.39
CA VAL A 331 -19.06 -13.84 -27.57
C VAL A 331 -19.14 -12.35 -27.82
N LYS A 332 -20.36 -11.84 -27.99
CA LYS A 332 -20.55 -10.40 -28.12
C LYS A 332 -20.45 -9.72 -26.76
N PRO A 333 -19.92 -8.49 -26.70
CA PRO A 333 -19.84 -7.74 -25.44
C PRO A 333 -21.17 -7.62 -24.70
N GLU A 334 -22.26 -7.42 -25.43
CA GLU A 334 -23.61 -7.31 -24.85
C GLU A 334 -24.05 -8.56 -24.08
N ASP A 335 -23.58 -9.75 -24.50
CA ASP A 335 -23.91 -11.02 -23.86
C ASP A 335 -23.34 -11.11 -22.43
N LEU A 336 -22.37 -10.25 -22.05
CA LEU A 336 -21.82 -10.22 -20.69
C LEU A 336 -22.79 -9.64 -19.66
N GLY A 337 -23.77 -8.84 -20.10
CA GLY A 337 -24.74 -8.13 -19.28
C GLY A 337 -24.54 -6.61 -19.34
N LEU A 338 -25.65 -5.88 -19.30
CA LEU A 338 -25.69 -4.42 -19.34
C LEU A 338 -26.55 -3.92 -18.18
N LEU A 339 -26.09 -2.87 -17.48
CA LEU A 339 -26.87 -2.19 -16.47
C LEU A 339 -27.98 -1.34 -17.11
N GLY A 340 -27.62 -0.60 -18.13
CA GLY A 340 -28.53 0.23 -18.89
C GLY A 340 -28.78 1.62 -18.30
N ALA A 341 -29.22 2.53 -19.18
CA ALA A 341 -29.43 3.93 -18.83
C ALA A 341 -30.56 4.14 -17.81
N ASP A 342 -31.66 3.40 -17.96
CA ASP A 342 -32.84 3.58 -17.12
C ASP A 342 -32.61 3.17 -15.66
N HIS A 343 -31.85 2.07 -15.46
CA HIS A 343 -31.47 1.64 -14.14
C HIS A 343 -30.52 2.66 -13.47
N LEU A 344 -29.43 3.03 -14.16
CA LEU A 344 -28.47 4.01 -13.63
C LEU A 344 -29.07 5.41 -13.42
N LEU A 345 -30.10 5.78 -14.21
CA LEU A 345 -30.85 7.01 -13.96
C LEU A 345 -31.58 6.94 -12.62
N LYS A 346 -32.31 5.85 -12.36
CA LYS A 346 -33.04 5.65 -11.09
C LYS A 346 -32.07 5.75 -9.89
N ASP A 347 -30.92 5.10 -10.00
CA ASP A 347 -29.89 5.12 -8.94
C ASP A 347 -29.28 6.50 -8.74
N CYS A 348 -28.98 7.22 -9.83
CA CYS A 348 -28.49 8.59 -9.74
C CYS A 348 -29.54 9.53 -9.11
N LEU A 349 -30.82 9.37 -9.44
CA LEU A 349 -31.92 10.14 -8.83
C LEU A 349 -32.06 9.80 -7.33
N ALA A 350 -31.92 8.54 -6.94
CA ALA A 350 -31.99 8.12 -5.54
C ALA A 350 -30.89 8.75 -4.66
N VAL A 351 -29.74 9.06 -5.24
CA VAL A 351 -28.65 9.78 -4.54
C VAL A 351 -28.71 11.30 -4.70
N GLY A 352 -29.80 11.83 -5.27
CA GLY A 352 -30.11 13.27 -5.37
C GLY A 352 -29.61 13.94 -6.65
N ALA A 353 -29.28 13.21 -7.70
CA ALA A 353 -28.95 13.81 -8.99
C ALA A 353 -30.17 14.43 -9.68
N ALA A 354 -30.02 15.60 -10.29
CA ALA A 354 -31.05 16.22 -11.09
C ALA A 354 -31.18 15.47 -12.43
N ALA A 355 -32.42 15.12 -12.81
CA ALA A 355 -32.70 14.31 -13.99
C ALA A 355 -32.15 14.93 -15.28
N GLU A 356 -32.23 16.24 -15.44
CA GLU A 356 -31.72 17.00 -16.59
C GLU A 356 -30.19 16.96 -16.71
N SER A 357 -29.49 16.74 -15.60
CA SER A 357 -28.03 16.65 -15.55
C SER A 357 -27.49 15.26 -15.85
N PHE A 358 -28.38 14.24 -15.84
CA PHE A 358 -27.98 12.86 -16.04
C PHE A 358 -27.40 12.64 -17.44
N ARG A 359 -26.24 12.03 -17.50
CA ARG A 359 -25.58 11.62 -18.75
C ARG A 359 -25.09 10.20 -18.61
N TYR A 360 -25.44 9.37 -19.57
CA TYR A 360 -25.01 7.98 -19.66
C TYR A 360 -24.29 7.72 -20.96
N ARG A 361 -23.22 6.95 -20.89
CA ARG A 361 -22.51 6.42 -22.05
C ARG A 361 -22.07 4.99 -21.78
N ARG A 362 -22.02 4.22 -22.85
CA ARG A 362 -21.44 2.88 -22.82
C ARG A 362 -20.48 2.67 -23.97
N HIS A 363 -19.50 1.81 -23.75
CA HIS A 363 -18.59 1.31 -24.78
C HIS A 363 -18.64 -0.22 -24.77
N LEU A 364 -18.76 -0.81 -25.97
CA LEU A 364 -18.79 -2.24 -26.21
C LEU A 364 -17.56 -2.57 -27.06
N GLY A 365 -16.59 -3.24 -26.50
CA GLY A 365 -15.30 -3.45 -27.17
C GLY A 365 -14.81 -4.90 -27.09
N THR A 366 -13.72 -5.14 -27.80
CA THR A 366 -12.97 -6.39 -27.73
C THR A 366 -11.49 -6.02 -27.64
N THR A 367 -10.80 -6.57 -26.67
CA THR A 367 -9.37 -6.34 -26.48
C THR A 367 -8.56 -6.98 -27.62
N ARG A 368 -7.29 -6.61 -27.74
CA ARG A 368 -6.36 -7.23 -28.72
C ARG A 368 -6.26 -8.75 -28.59
N ASP A 369 -6.46 -9.23 -27.36
CA ASP A 369 -6.45 -10.68 -27.06
C ASP A 369 -7.80 -11.37 -27.38
N GLY A 370 -8.77 -10.66 -27.97
CA GLY A 370 -10.07 -11.19 -28.34
C GLY A 370 -11.08 -11.31 -27.19
N LEU A 371 -10.83 -10.66 -26.05
CA LEU A 371 -11.75 -10.65 -24.92
C LEU A 371 -12.80 -9.55 -25.09
N PRO A 372 -14.11 -9.90 -25.05
CA PRO A 372 -15.17 -8.89 -25.05
C PRO A 372 -15.15 -8.12 -23.73
N TYR A 373 -15.45 -6.82 -23.79
CA TYR A 373 -15.64 -6.04 -22.58
C TYR A 373 -16.72 -4.99 -22.74
N VAL A 374 -17.26 -4.57 -21.62
CA VAL A 374 -18.27 -3.52 -21.50
C VAL A 374 -17.79 -2.48 -20.51
N ILE A 375 -17.92 -1.22 -20.87
CA ILE A 375 -17.78 -0.10 -19.95
C ILE A 375 -19.08 0.66 -19.96
N GLU A 376 -19.70 0.86 -18.81
CA GLU A 376 -20.87 1.70 -18.62
C GLU A 376 -20.53 2.83 -17.65
N MET A 377 -20.92 4.03 -17.99
CA MET A 377 -20.62 5.22 -17.21
C MET A 377 -21.82 6.14 -17.14
N ALA A 378 -22.12 6.61 -15.93
CA ALA A 378 -23.15 7.60 -15.70
C ALA A 378 -22.61 8.77 -14.88
N PHE A 379 -23.11 9.96 -15.15
CA PHE A 379 -22.77 11.21 -14.44
C PHE A 379 -24.05 11.98 -14.14
N GLY A 380 -24.11 12.59 -12.95
CA GLY A 380 -25.22 13.45 -12.54
C GLY A 380 -24.77 14.55 -11.57
N TYR A 381 -25.42 15.71 -11.64
CA TYR A 381 -25.24 16.81 -10.68
C TYR A 381 -26.30 16.72 -9.59
N CYS A 382 -25.90 16.85 -8.33
CA CYS A 382 -26.74 16.71 -7.14
C CYS A 382 -26.91 18.07 -6.46
N PRO A 383 -27.88 18.91 -6.83
CA PRO A 383 -28.00 20.30 -6.36
C PRO A 383 -28.13 20.42 -4.84
N ASP A 384 -28.86 19.49 -4.22
CA ASP A 384 -29.11 19.46 -2.77
C ASP A 384 -28.15 18.49 -2.02
N GLY A 385 -27.17 17.94 -2.74
CA GLY A 385 -26.22 16.98 -2.18
C GLY A 385 -25.18 17.62 -1.26
N ALA A 386 -24.54 16.80 -0.41
CA ALA A 386 -23.34 17.20 0.30
C ALA A 386 -22.30 17.69 -0.72
N ASN A 387 -21.57 18.77 -0.37
CA ASN A 387 -20.49 19.32 -1.22
C ASN A 387 -19.31 18.34 -1.34
N GLN A 388 -19.58 17.16 -1.89
CA GLN A 388 -18.60 16.10 -2.08
C GLN A 388 -19.04 15.23 -3.24
N TRP A 389 -18.12 14.97 -4.17
CA TRP A 389 -18.40 14.06 -5.26
C TRP A 389 -18.57 12.63 -4.75
N ARG A 390 -19.49 11.91 -5.36
CA ARG A 390 -19.69 10.47 -5.11
C ARG A 390 -19.15 9.70 -6.30
N LEU A 391 -18.16 8.85 -6.03
CA LEU A 391 -17.62 7.93 -7.01
C LEU A 391 -18.10 6.51 -6.68
N ILE A 392 -18.86 5.90 -7.58
CA ILE A 392 -19.39 4.54 -7.44
C ILE A 392 -18.76 3.69 -8.53
N THR A 393 -17.95 2.71 -8.15
CA THR A 393 -17.20 1.90 -9.10
C THR A 393 -17.46 0.42 -8.89
N GLY A 394 -17.55 -0.32 -9.98
CA GLY A 394 -17.78 -1.77 -9.97
C GLY A 394 -17.05 -2.49 -11.10
N VAL A 395 -16.71 -3.75 -10.84
CA VAL A 395 -16.07 -4.66 -11.79
C VAL A 395 -16.81 -5.99 -11.77
N ASN A 396 -17.25 -6.46 -12.94
CA ASN A 396 -18.00 -7.70 -13.05
C ASN A 396 -19.21 -7.77 -12.09
N PHE A 397 -19.93 -6.65 -11.96
CA PHE A 397 -21.13 -6.52 -11.11
C PHE A 397 -20.86 -6.64 -9.60
N SER A 398 -19.62 -6.51 -9.17
CA SER A 398 -19.21 -6.44 -7.78
C SER A 398 -18.78 -5.02 -7.42
N ALA A 399 -19.23 -4.53 -6.28
CA ALA A 399 -18.84 -3.22 -5.76
C ALA A 399 -17.37 -3.25 -5.27
N GLY A 400 -16.60 -2.20 -5.54
CA GLY A 400 -15.24 -2.06 -5.03
C GLY A 400 -15.20 -1.60 -3.57
N ILE A 401 -14.24 -2.11 -2.78
CA ILE A 401 -13.91 -1.57 -1.45
C ILE A 401 -13.29 -0.18 -1.57
N GLY A 402 -12.50 0.02 -2.60
CA GLY A 402 -11.99 1.30 -3.09
C GLY A 402 -12.25 1.44 -4.57
N SER A 403 -11.71 2.48 -5.21
CA SER A 403 -11.83 2.62 -6.66
C SER A 403 -10.81 1.73 -7.36
N PRO A 404 -11.23 0.69 -8.10
CA PRO A 404 -10.30 -0.15 -8.86
C PRO A 404 -9.66 0.60 -10.04
N PHE A 405 -10.09 1.83 -10.32
CA PHE A 405 -9.60 2.71 -11.37
C PHE A 405 -8.64 3.80 -10.85
N GLU A 406 -7.90 3.54 -9.77
CA GLU A 406 -6.87 4.44 -9.25
C GLU A 406 -5.74 4.67 -10.25
N ARG A 407 -5.50 3.70 -11.11
CA ARG A 407 -4.65 3.80 -12.29
C ARG A 407 -5.40 3.35 -13.52
N LEU A 408 -5.24 4.06 -14.63
CA LEU A 408 -5.81 3.72 -15.92
C LEU A 408 -4.68 3.36 -16.90
N GLY A 409 -4.06 2.20 -16.70
CA GLY A 409 -2.91 1.78 -17.51
C GLY A 409 -1.77 2.81 -17.44
N PRO A 410 -1.36 3.41 -18.59
CA PRO A 410 -0.33 4.43 -18.62
C PRO A 410 -0.81 5.82 -18.19
N PHE A 411 -2.10 6.00 -17.90
CA PHE A 411 -2.69 7.27 -17.52
C PHE A 411 -2.86 7.35 -16.00
N ASP A 412 -2.94 8.58 -15.50
CA ASP A 412 -3.41 8.84 -14.14
C ASP A 412 -4.82 8.28 -13.95
N GLY A 413 -5.18 7.98 -12.69
CA GLY A 413 -6.46 7.36 -12.37
C GLY A 413 -7.71 8.17 -12.74
N LEU A 414 -8.86 7.56 -12.52
CA LEU A 414 -10.18 8.11 -12.83
C LEU A 414 -10.41 9.50 -12.23
N ALA A 415 -9.95 9.74 -11.00
CA ALA A 415 -10.03 11.04 -10.34
C ALA A 415 -9.30 12.15 -11.15
N SER A 416 -8.14 11.83 -11.70
CA SER A 416 -7.38 12.74 -12.56
C SER A 416 -8.09 13.01 -13.89
N ALA A 417 -8.69 11.97 -14.49
CA ALA A 417 -9.47 12.11 -15.71
C ALA A 417 -10.69 13.05 -15.48
N ALA A 418 -11.43 12.84 -14.39
CA ALA A 418 -12.54 13.71 -13.99
C ALA A 418 -12.07 15.13 -13.67
N GLY A 419 -10.90 15.27 -13.00
CA GLY A 419 -10.28 16.56 -12.70
C GLY A 419 -9.95 17.40 -13.95
N ARG A 420 -9.51 16.75 -15.05
CA ARG A 420 -9.34 17.41 -16.36
C ARG A 420 -10.65 17.98 -16.93
N GLN A 421 -11.78 17.40 -16.53
CA GLN A 421 -13.11 17.87 -16.87
C GLN A 421 -13.70 18.80 -15.80
N TYR A 422 -12.87 19.40 -14.95
CA TYR A 422 -13.27 20.33 -13.88
C TYR A 422 -14.16 19.72 -12.81
N VAL A 423 -14.20 18.39 -12.67
CA VAL A 423 -14.85 17.72 -11.54
C VAL A 423 -13.87 17.72 -10.38
N ARG A 424 -14.26 18.28 -9.24
CA ARG A 424 -13.43 18.40 -8.04
C ARG A 424 -14.07 17.66 -6.86
N TYR A 425 -13.28 17.32 -5.87
CA TYR A 425 -13.73 16.58 -4.69
C TYR A 425 -14.94 17.22 -3.97
N HIS A 426 -15.06 18.53 -4.02
CA HIS A 426 -16.16 19.27 -3.38
C HIS A 426 -17.33 19.58 -4.32
N ASP A 427 -17.30 19.10 -5.53
CA ASP A 427 -18.43 19.26 -6.43
C ASP A 427 -19.52 18.25 -6.08
N PRO A 428 -20.79 18.67 -5.95
CA PRO A 428 -21.89 17.78 -5.63
C PRO A 428 -22.32 17.01 -6.89
N VAL A 429 -21.53 16.02 -7.25
CA VAL A 429 -21.77 15.19 -8.43
C VAL A 429 -21.65 13.72 -8.11
N VAL A 430 -22.34 12.88 -8.85
CA VAL A 430 -22.18 11.44 -8.84
C VAL A 430 -21.57 10.99 -10.17
N LEU A 431 -20.55 10.11 -10.08
CA LEU A 431 -19.95 9.42 -11.21
C LEU A 431 -20.00 7.93 -10.95
N VAL A 432 -20.70 7.20 -11.81
CA VAL A 432 -20.78 5.72 -11.77
C VAL A 432 -19.93 5.16 -12.89
N VAL A 433 -19.07 4.19 -12.59
CA VAL A 433 -18.22 3.51 -13.55
C VAL A 433 -18.29 2.01 -13.33
N HIS A 434 -18.69 1.28 -14.33
CA HIS A 434 -18.78 -0.17 -14.34
C HIS A 434 -17.96 -0.75 -15.50
N TYR A 435 -17.14 -1.78 -15.19
CA TYR A 435 -16.35 -2.51 -16.17
C TYR A 435 -16.63 -4.00 -16.09
N THR A 436 -16.95 -4.62 -17.20
CA THR A 436 -17.19 -6.07 -17.29
C THR A 436 -16.28 -6.70 -18.32
N CYS A 437 -15.56 -7.74 -17.93
CA CYS A 437 -14.68 -8.51 -18.79
C CYS A 437 -14.56 -9.94 -18.27
N PRO A 438 -14.50 -10.98 -19.12
CA PRO A 438 -14.34 -12.37 -18.66
C PRO A 438 -13.04 -12.62 -17.90
N ARG A 439 -11.97 -11.88 -18.22
CA ARG A 439 -10.68 -11.95 -17.56
C ARG A 439 -10.26 -10.56 -17.14
N VAL A 440 -10.12 -10.38 -15.84
CA VAL A 440 -9.71 -9.12 -15.22
C VAL A 440 -8.45 -9.37 -14.43
N ASP A 441 -7.39 -8.63 -14.76
CA ASP A 441 -6.13 -8.66 -14.05
C ASP A 441 -6.04 -7.49 -13.06
N PHE A 442 -5.53 -7.76 -11.87
CA PHE A 442 -5.32 -6.77 -10.82
C PHE A 442 -3.83 -6.61 -10.53
N ALA A 443 -3.41 -5.40 -10.24
CA ALA A 443 -2.03 -5.08 -9.89
C ALA A 443 -1.67 -5.53 -8.46
N ASP A 444 -2.68 -5.76 -7.62
CA ASP A 444 -2.53 -6.11 -6.21
C ASP A 444 -3.44 -7.28 -5.80
N ARG A 445 -3.11 -7.94 -4.68
CA ARG A 445 -3.87 -9.09 -4.15
C ARG A 445 -5.26 -8.71 -3.61
N GLY A 446 -5.39 -7.48 -3.11
CA GLY A 446 -6.65 -6.95 -2.60
C GLY A 446 -7.66 -6.58 -3.67
N LYS A 447 -7.31 -6.80 -4.95
CA LYS A 447 -8.14 -6.39 -6.10
C LYS A 447 -8.51 -4.90 -6.07
N GLY A 448 -7.64 -4.09 -5.48
CA GLY A 448 -7.83 -2.65 -5.30
C GLY A 448 -7.55 -1.85 -6.57
N THR A 449 -6.68 -2.34 -7.46
CA THR A 449 -6.27 -1.63 -8.68
C THR A 449 -6.26 -2.55 -9.88
N LEU A 450 -6.97 -2.15 -10.95
CA LEU A 450 -7.02 -2.89 -12.22
C LEU A 450 -5.72 -2.71 -13.02
N ALA A 451 -5.23 -3.82 -13.58
CA ALA A 451 -4.19 -3.81 -14.61
C ALA A 451 -4.83 -3.75 -16.00
N LEU A 452 -5.26 -2.57 -16.41
CA LEU A 452 -6.03 -2.38 -17.65
C LEU A 452 -5.12 -2.33 -18.88
N PRO A 453 -5.51 -3.00 -19.99
CA PRO A 453 -4.92 -2.75 -21.30
C PRO A 453 -5.06 -1.28 -21.69
N ARG A 454 -4.06 -0.77 -22.41
CA ARG A 454 -4.02 0.64 -22.82
C ARG A 454 -5.27 1.11 -23.57
N GLU A 455 -5.75 0.29 -24.50
CA GLU A 455 -6.95 0.58 -25.27
C GLU A 455 -8.21 0.72 -24.39
N VAL A 456 -8.35 -0.12 -23.37
CA VAL A 456 -9.49 -0.04 -22.42
C VAL A 456 -9.37 1.22 -21.55
N ALA A 457 -8.16 1.56 -21.12
CA ALA A 457 -7.90 2.77 -20.35
C ALA A 457 -8.20 4.04 -21.14
N GLU A 458 -7.84 4.08 -22.43
CA GLU A 458 -8.16 5.19 -23.36
C GLU A 458 -9.67 5.36 -23.50
N GLU A 459 -10.42 4.28 -23.64
CA GLU A 459 -11.88 4.33 -23.73
C GLU A 459 -12.52 4.82 -22.43
N ILE A 460 -12.03 4.40 -21.26
CA ILE A 460 -12.53 4.92 -19.97
C ILE A 460 -12.32 6.43 -19.89
N VAL A 461 -11.14 6.94 -20.25
CA VAL A 461 -10.86 8.39 -20.27
C VAL A 461 -11.80 9.11 -21.25
N GLY A 462 -11.99 8.58 -22.45
CA GLY A 462 -12.92 9.13 -23.44
C GLY A 462 -14.38 9.16 -22.96
N LEU A 463 -14.80 8.13 -22.23
CA LEU A 463 -16.14 8.07 -21.64
C LEU A 463 -16.31 9.12 -20.52
N VAL A 464 -15.30 9.30 -19.66
CA VAL A 464 -15.32 10.37 -18.64
C VAL A 464 -15.52 11.72 -19.31
N GLU A 465 -14.77 12.00 -20.36
CA GLU A 465 -14.92 13.24 -21.13
C GLU A 465 -16.33 13.37 -21.73
N ALA A 466 -16.86 12.30 -22.29
CA ALA A 466 -18.17 12.30 -22.93
C ALA A 466 -19.33 12.54 -21.95
N VAL A 467 -19.32 11.91 -20.76
CA VAL A 467 -20.39 12.08 -19.76
C VAL A 467 -20.30 13.40 -19.01
N THR A 468 -19.11 13.99 -18.93
CA THR A 468 -18.87 15.25 -18.20
C THR A 468 -18.81 16.49 -19.12
N THR A 469 -19.04 16.33 -20.43
CA THR A 469 -18.90 17.42 -21.43
C THR A 469 -19.69 18.66 -21.05
N ASP A 470 -20.96 18.53 -20.70
CA ASP A 470 -21.83 19.66 -20.35
C ASP A 470 -21.39 20.32 -19.05
N TRP A 471 -21.01 19.53 -18.04
CA TRP A 471 -20.43 19.99 -16.79
C TRP A 471 -19.15 20.82 -17.04
N ALA A 472 -18.22 20.27 -17.81
CA ALA A 472 -16.96 20.94 -18.12
C ALA A 472 -17.19 22.26 -18.89
N LYS A 473 -18.19 22.28 -19.77
CA LYS A 473 -18.58 23.51 -20.54
C LYS A 473 -19.12 24.57 -19.60
N GLN A 474 -20.01 24.18 -18.69
CA GLN A 474 -20.57 25.10 -17.71
C GLN A 474 -19.50 25.63 -16.77
N ARG A 475 -18.65 24.76 -16.21
CA ARG A 475 -17.56 25.16 -15.31
C ARG A 475 -16.54 26.07 -15.98
N ARG A 476 -16.22 25.83 -17.26
CA ARG A 476 -15.37 26.75 -18.05
C ARG A 476 -16.00 28.10 -18.20
N ALA A 477 -17.32 28.18 -18.44
CA ALA A 477 -18.04 29.43 -18.54
C ALA A 477 -18.05 30.20 -17.23
N GLU A 478 -18.32 29.52 -16.11
CA GLU A 478 -18.28 30.08 -14.73
C GLU A 478 -16.88 30.65 -14.41
N LEU A 479 -15.82 29.87 -14.70
CA LEU A 479 -14.44 30.30 -14.48
C LEU A 479 -14.06 31.53 -15.36
N ARG A 480 -14.54 31.57 -16.61
CA ARG A 480 -14.31 32.71 -17.48
C ARG A 480 -15.06 33.97 -17.01
N SER A 481 -16.32 33.84 -16.59
CA SER A 481 -17.10 34.96 -16.05
C SER A 481 -16.51 35.47 -14.74
N ALA A 482 -16.15 34.60 -13.82
CA ALA A 482 -15.47 34.98 -12.58
C ALA A 482 -14.12 35.66 -12.81
N SER A 483 -13.34 35.18 -13.79
CA SER A 483 -12.07 35.80 -14.19
C SER A 483 -12.30 37.18 -14.86
N ALA A 484 -13.33 37.32 -15.71
CA ALA A 484 -13.68 38.60 -16.35
C ALA A 484 -14.16 39.64 -15.32
N GLU A 485 -14.96 39.18 -14.34
CA GLU A 485 -15.44 40.05 -13.25
C GLU A 485 -14.31 40.45 -12.31
N ALA A 486 -13.41 39.52 -11.97
CA ALA A 486 -12.20 39.80 -11.20
C ALA A 486 -11.29 40.82 -11.92
N ASN A 487 -11.06 40.64 -13.22
CA ASN A 487 -10.27 41.58 -14.03
C ASN A 487 -10.94 42.97 -14.18
N ARG A 488 -12.27 43.02 -14.28
CA ARG A 488 -13.01 44.31 -14.29
C ARG A 488 -12.91 45.00 -12.94
N ARG A 489 -13.02 44.25 -11.83
CA ARG A 489 -12.87 44.79 -10.48
C ARG A 489 -11.42 45.24 -10.22
N GLU A 490 -10.44 44.52 -10.74
CA GLU A 490 -9.01 44.87 -10.66
C GLU A 490 -8.68 46.20 -11.38
N ARG A 491 -9.26 46.40 -12.54
CA ARG A 491 -9.12 47.69 -13.27
C ARG A 491 -9.67 48.87 -12.47
N LEU A 492 -10.85 48.72 -11.88
CA LEU A 492 -11.48 49.74 -11.04
C LEU A 492 -10.71 50.05 -9.76
N LEU A 493 -10.09 49.00 -9.15
CA LEU A 493 -9.28 49.15 -7.92
C LEU A 493 -7.87 49.70 -8.22
N LYS A 494 -7.27 49.43 -9.39
CA LYS A 494 -5.98 50.01 -9.80
C LYS A 494 -6.07 51.50 -10.08
N GLU A 495 -7.22 52.02 -10.53
CA GLU A 495 -7.47 53.42 -10.69
C GLU A 495 -7.59 54.18 -9.36
N GLN A 496 -7.96 53.50 -8.26
CA GLN A 496 -8.15 54.11 -6.92
C GLN A 496 -6.94 54.02 -6.01
N ARG A 497 -5.88 53.26 -6.33
CA ARG A 497 -4.71 53.10 -5.49
C ARG A 497 -3.40 53.28 -6.26
N ARG A 498 -2.84 54.48 -6.21
CA ARG A 498 -1.37 54.64 -6.34
C ARG A 498 -0.74 54.27 -5.00
N PRO A 499 0.08 53.22 -4.87
CA PRO A 499 0.75 52.91 -3.60
C PRO A 499 1.94 53.83 -3.41
N GLU A 500 2.05 54.41 -2.22
CA GLU A 500 3.31 54.95 -1.70
C GLU A 500 4.36 53.85 -1.73
N LYS A 501 5.53 54.12 -2.30
CA LYS A 501 6.69 53.24 -2.27
C LYS A 501 7.18 53.07 -0.84
N LYS A 502 6.81 51.98 -0.18
CA LYS A 502 7.47 51.53 1.05
C LYS A 502 8.90 51.13 0.70
N GLY A 503 9.85 51.58 1.51
CA GLY A 503 11.23 51.14 1.41
C GLY A 503 11.40 49.61 1.52
N PRO A 504 12.55 49.06 1.15
CA PRO A 504 12.81 47.62 1.24
C PRO A 504 12.61 47.15 2.70
N PRO A 505 11.97 45.99 2.92
CA PRO A 505 11.72 45.45 4.25
C PRO A 505 13.07 45.20 4.98
N GLU A 506 13.07 45.38 6.28
CA GLU A 506 14.26 45.09 7.10
C GLU A 506 14.43 43.60 7.34
N PRO A 507 15.67 43.08 7.36
CA PRO A 507 15.97 41.68 7.61
C PRO A 507 15.52 41.26 9.02
N THR A 508 14.59 40.32 9.09
CA THR A 508 14.02 39.87 10.35
C THR A 508 14.08 38.32 10.45
N GLY A 509 14.01 37.85 11.72
CA GLY A 509 14.17 36.45 12.04
C GLY A 509 15.64 36.00 12.06
N VAL A 510 15.88 34.86 12.71
CA VAL A 510 17.21 34.27 12.92
C VAL A 510 17.98 34.08 11.62
N LEU A 511 17.34 33.55 10.61
CA LEU A 511 18.00 33.27 9.32
C LEU A 511 18.33 34.55 8.55
N GLY A 512 17.41 35.52 8.55
CA GLY A 512 17.64 36.83 7.89
C GLY A 512 18.79 37.61 8.52
N GLN A 513 18.85 37.66 9.85
CA GLN A 513 19.95 38.30 10.56
C GLN A 513 21.29 37.61 10.26
N LYS A 514 21.34 36.28 10.20
CA LYS A 514 22.55 35.52 9.92
C LYS A 514 23.12 35.76 8.52
N ILE A 515 22.29 35.78 7.48
CA ILE A 515 22.75 36.06 6.12
C ILE A 515 23.21 37.52 5.96
N CYS A 516 22.52 38.46 6.65
CA CYS A 516 22.91 39.87 6.61
C CYS A 516 24.23 40.13 7.33
N ALA A 517 24.45 39.51 8.49
CA ALA A 517 25.73 39.59 9.21
C ALA A 517 26.86 39.04 8.33
N ALA A 518 26.68 37.84 7.77
CA ALA A 518 27.68 37.25 6.89
C ALA A 518 27.95 38.09 5.61
N ALA A 519 26.92 38.68 5.02
CA ALA A 519 27.09 39.60 3.88
C ALA A 519 27.88 40.85 4.24
N GLY A 520 27.59 41.41 5.43
CA GLY A 520 28.35 42.57 5.97
C GLY A 520 29.79 42.25 6.26
N GLU A 521 30.07 41.10 6.90
CA GLU A 521 31.45 40.66 7.19
C GLU A 521 32.29 40.45 5.93
N LEU A 522 31.65 39.95 4.87
CA LEU A 522 32.32 39.66 3.59
C LEU A 522 32.33 40.81 2.60
N GLY A 523 31.60 41.89 2.89
CA GLY A 523 31.44 43.03 1.96
C GLY A 523 30.74 42.69 0.65
N VAL A 524 29.83 41.70 0.66
CA VAL A 524 29.08 41.23 -0.52
C VAL A 524 27.58 41.46 -0.36
N SER A 525 26.84 41.44 -1.48
CA SER A 525 25.38 41.54 -1.41
C SER A 525 24.79 40.28 -0.79
N ILE A 526 23.60 40.40 -0.17
CA ILE A 526 22.84 39.27 0.36
C ILE A 526 22.54 38.26 -0.77
N ASP A 527 22.29 38.74 -1.99
CA ASP A 527 22.02 37.87 -3.14
C ASP A 527 23.24 37.06 -3.58
N ALA A 528 24.43 37.53 -3.30
CA ALA A 528 25.67 36.76 -3.53
C ALA A 528 25.83 35.55 -2.60
N LEU A 529 25.15 35.55 -1.45
CA LEU A 529 25.12 34.45 -0.49
C LEU A 529 23.85 33.60 -0.58
N ALA A 530 22.84 34.01 -1.37
CA ALA A 530 21.66 33.21 -1.62
C ALA A 530 22.01 32.05 -2.54
N VAL A 531 21.67 30.84 -2.10
CA VAL A 531 21.93 29.60 -2.84
C VAL A 531 20.78 29.26 -3.77
N LEU A 532 19.54 29.50 -3.33
CA LEU A 532 18.33 29.29 -4.10
C LEU A 532 17.81 30.64 -4.63
N SER A 533 16.87 30.57 -5.59
CA SER A 533 16.27 31.79 -6.13
C SER A 533 15.60 32.65 -5.05
N PRO A 534 15.49 33.96 -5.25
CA PRO A 534 14.86 34.86 -4.27
C PRO A 534 13.44 34.39 -3.92
N GLY A 535 13.14 34.33 -2.63
CA GLY A 535 11.88 33.78 -2.10
C GLY A 535 11.81 32.26 -1.96
N ASN A 536 12.80 31.51 -2.48
CA ASN A 536 12.95 30.07 -2.27
C ASN A 536 14.06 29.74 -1.27
N ASP A 537 15.06 30.62 -1.12
CA ASP A 537 16.10 30.44 -0.11
C ASP A 537 15.54 30.75 1.29
N PRO A 538 15.60 29.80 2.24
CA PRO A 538 15.12 30.01 3.61
C PRO A 538 15.67 31.28 4.29
N TYR A 539 16.92 31.63 4.01
CA TYR A 539 17.58 32.77 4.59
C TYR A 539 17.09 34.13 4.04
N THR A 540 16.31 34.10 2.97
CA THR A 540 15.69 35.32 2.38
C THR A 540 14.18 35.39 2.64
N ALA A 541 13.61 34.49 3.45
CA ALA A 541 12.17 34.42 3.72
C ALA A 541 11.59 35.69 4.33
N TRP A 542 12.41 36.49 5.04
CA TRP A 542 12.04 37.77 5.61
C TRP A 542 11.58 38.79 4.56
N ARG A 543 11.98 38.66 3.30
CA ARG A 543 11.50 39.53 2.22
C ARG A 543 9.99 39.41 2.00
N ARG A 544 9.38 38.35 2.47
CA ARG A 544 7.94 38.08 2.42
C ARG A 544 7.30 38.10 3.81
N ARG A 545 7.83 38.89 4.73
CA ARG A 545 7.35 38.93 6.12
C ARG A 545 5.89 39.28 6.23
N SER A 546 5.40 40.26 5.49
CA SER A 546 3.99 40.68 5.53
C SER A 546 3.03 39.58 5.09
N GLU A 547 3.41 38.81 4.06
CA GLU A 547 2.66 37.65 3.59
C GLU A 547 2.69 36.50 4.60
N ALA A 548 3.85 36.28 5.22
CA ALA A 548 4.05 35.27 6.25
C ALA A 548 3.23 35.56 7.52
N GLU A 549 3.21 36.79 7.98
CA GLU A 549 2.40 37.22 9.13
C GLU A 549 0.90 37.17 8.82
N TRP A 550 0.51 37.51 7.58
CA TRP A 550 -0.87 37.31 7.11
C TRP A 550 -1.28 35.85 7.18
N PHE A 551 -0.43 34.94 6.68
CA PHE A 551 -0.69 33.50 6.72
C PHE A 551 -0.79 32.98 8.16
N ALA A 552 0.15 33.35 9.02
CA ALA A 552 0.20 32.90 10.41
C ALA A 552 -1.04 33.32 11.19
N ARG A 553 -1.47 34.60 11.06
CA ARG A 553 -2.70 35.07 11.70
C ARG A 553 -3.94 34.29 11.25
N LEU A 554 -4.05 33.97 9.96
CA LEU A 554 -5.18 33.18 9.47
C LEU A 554 -5.08 31.72 9.94
N PHE A 555 -3.87 31.17 9.94
CA PHE A 555 -3.65 29.80 10.38
C PHE A 555 -4.05 29.63 11.86
N ASP A 556 -3.62 30.54 12.72
CA ASP A 556 -3.97 30.51 14.16
C ASP A 556 -5.47 30.79 14.41
N ARG A 557 -6.11 31.54 13.53
CA ARG A 557 -7.57 31.80 13.63
C ARG A 557 -8.42 30.60 13.26
N PHE A 558 -8.03 29.84 12.23
CA PHE A 558 -8.86 28.78 11.65
C PHE A 558 -8.43 27.36 12.00
N VAL A 559 -7.24 27.18 12.58
CA VAL A 559 -6.69 25.87 12.95
C VAL A 559 -6.41 25.85 14.44
N ALA A 560 -7.09 24.97 15.17
CA ALA A 560 -6.94 24.85 16.62
C ALA A 560 -5.48 24.66 17.04
N ALA A 561 -5.11 25.13 18.21
CA ALA A 561 -3.75 25.01 18.74
C ALA A 561 -3.34 23.53 18.79
N GLY A 562 -2.16 23.22 18.23
CA GLY A 562 -1.62 21.85 18.14
C GLY A 562 -2.20 21.00 17.00
N ALA A 563 -3.29 21.40 16.35
CA ALA A 563 -3.85 20.67 15.22
C ALA A 563 -2.99 20.81 13.96
N THR A 564 -2.98 19.77 13.15
CA THR A 564 -2.34 19.74 11.84
C THR A 564 -3.35 19.97 10.73
N LYS A 565 -2.92 20.54 9.61
CA LYS A 565 -3.79 20.79 8.47
C LYS A 565 -3.04 20.62 7.14
N HIS A 566 -3.67 19.98 6.19
CA HIS A 566 -3.21 19.96 4.80
C HIS A 566 -3.37 21.35 4.17
N LEU A 567 -2.33 21.88 3.53
CA LEU A 567 -2.33 23.25 3.02
C LEU A 567 -3.45 23.54 2.02
N ARG A 568 -3.78 22.55 1.17
CA ARG A 568 -4.90 22.66 0.21
C ARG A 568 -6.25 22.72 0.92
N GLY A 569 -6.44 21.88 1.95
CA GLY A 569 -7.64 21.92 2.79
C GLY A 569 -7.79 23.24 3.56
N PHE A 570 -6.67 23.79 4.01
CA PHE A 570 -6.65 25.13 4.62
C PHE A 570 -7.04 26.23 3.62
N PHE A 571 -6.53 26.17 2.39
CA PHE A 571 -6.93 27.11 1.33
C PHE A 571 -8.43 27.09 1.05
N TYR A 572 -9.03 25.90 0.96
CA TYR A 572 -10.47 25.77 0.78
C TYR A 572 -11.27 26.31 1.96
N LEU A 573 -10.80 26.06 3.19
CA LEU A 573 -11.43 26.61 4.39
C LEU A 573 -11.44 28.16 4.35
N LEU A 574 -10.37 28.79 3.90
CA LEU A 574 -10.28 30.23 3.77
C LEU A 574 -11.21 30.78 2.68
N VAL A 575 -11.23 30.11 1.52
CA VAL A 575 -12.05 30.54 0.37
C VAL A 575 -13.55 30.37 0.63
N SER A 576 -13.90 29.34 1.40
CA SER A 576 -15.32 29.04 1.77
C SER A 576 -15.77 29.75 3.05
N SER A 577 -14.89 30.54 3.68
CA SER A 577 -15.26 31.26 4.90
C SER A 577 -16.36 32.30 4.64
N PRO A 578 -17.39 32.38 5.51
CA PRO A 578 -18.38 33.44 5.43
C PRO A 578 -17.76 34.84 5.54
N ASP A 579 -16.68 34.94 6.30
CA ASP A 579 -15.88 36.15 6.38
C ASP A 579 -15.02 36.25 5.12
N ARG A 580 -15.25 37.26 4.29
CA ARG A 580 -14.48 37.50 3.08
C ARG A 580 -13.00 37.75 3.44
N ILE A 581 -12.20 36.73 3.29
CA ILE A 581 -10.76 36.81 3.55
C ILE A 581 -10.10 37.66 2.47
N THR A 582 -9.29 38.64 2.89
CA THR A 582 -8.52 39.50 1.99
C THR A 582 -7.10 38.97 1.88
N ALA A 583 -6.63 38.77 0.65
CA ALA A 583 -5.26 38.35 0.33
C ALA A 583 -4.26 39.49 0.64
N PRO A 584 -2.95 39.23 0.71
CA PRO A 584 -1.94 40.27 1.00
C PRO A 584 -1.92 41.44 0.01
N ASP A 585 -2.37 41.21 -1.22
CA ASP A 585 -2.50 42.25 -2.25
C ASP A 585 -3.77 43.11 -2.08
N GLY A 586 -4.52 42.93 -0.99
CA GLY A 586 -5.73 43.68 -0.67
C GLY A 586 -7.01 43.22 -1.41
N LYS A 587 -6.93 42.13 -2.17
CA LYS A 587 -8.06 41.56 -2.91
C LYS A 587 -8.75 40.44 -2.12
N PRO A 588 -10.02 40.15 -2.39
CA PRO A 588 -10.67 38.97 -1.85
C PRO A 588 -9.92 37.69 -2.27
N LEU A 589 -9.70 36.80 -1.32
CA LEU A 589 -9.13 35.48 -1.59
C LEU A 589 -10.16 34.63 -2.34
N ILE A 590 -9.83 34.21 -3.54
CA ILE A 590 -10.68 33.35 -4.38
C ILE A 590 -9.97 32.07 -4.74
N ASN A 591 -10.73 31.05 -5.13
CA ASN A 591 -10.17 29.77 -5.53
C ASN A 591 -9.63 29.81 -6.96
N ASP A 592 -8.45 30.42 -7.14
CA ASP A 592 -7.69 30.42 -8.39
C ASP A 592 -6.23 30.02 -8.17
N TYR A 593 -5.54 29.78 -9.29
CA TYR A 593 -4.14 29.34 -9.25
C TYR A 593 -3.21 30.40 -8.64
N LYS A 594 -3.46 31.67 -8.90
CA LYS A 594 -2.65 32.79 -8.40
C LYS A 594 -2.72 32.90 -6.87
N HIS A 595 -3.93 32.87 -6.31
CA HIS A 595 -4.12 32.90 -4.86
C HIS A 595 -3.63 31.66 -4.17
N TRP A 596 -3.75 30.51 -4.85
CA TRP A 596 -3.14 29.27 -4.37
C TRP A 596 -1.61 29.39 -4.29
N GLN A 597 -0.94 29.87 -5.33
CA GLN A 597 0.51 30.11 -5.30
C GLN A 597 0.92 31.15 -4.25
N ALA A 598 0.14 32.22 -4.08
CA ALA A 598 0.36 33.22 -3.06
C ALA A 598 0.28 32.61 -1.66
N LEU A 599 -0.73 31.77 -1.39
CA LEU A 599 -0.86 31.06 -0.10
C LEU A 599 0.30 30.08 0.13
N GLN A 600 0.70 29.32 -0.89
CA GLN A 600 1.87 28.44 -0.78
C GLN A 600 3.13 29.21 -0.40
N SER A 601 3.38 30.32 -1.09
CA SER A 601 4.54 31.18 -0.83
C SER A 601 4.49 31.80 0.56
N ALA A 602 3.32 32.25 0.99
CA ALA A 602 3.11 32.83 2.32
C ALA A 602 3.31 31.77 3.44
N SER A 603 2.75 30.57 3.24
CA SER A 603 2.94 29.42 4.13
C SER A 603 4.41 29.03 4.25
N LYS A 604 5.13 28.98 3.11
CA LYS A 604 6.56 28.70 3.09
C LYS A 604 7.35 29.73 3.91
N ALA A 605 7.12 31.02 3.66
CA ALA A 605 7.78 32.09 4.38
C ALA A 605 7.43 32.09 5.88
N ALA A 606 6.18 31.82 6.27
CA ALA A 606 5.75 31.75 7.67
C ALA A 606 6.49 30.65 8.44
N ARG A 607 6.72 29.48 7.82
CA ARG A 607 7.48 28.38 8.44
C ARG A 607 8.96 28.73 8.60
N TRP A 608 9.59 29.30 7.59
CA TRP A 608 11.01 29.68 7.64
C TRP A 608 11.28 30.91 8.53
N LEU A 609 10.27 31.70 8.82
CA LEU A 609 10.35 32.78 9.83
C LEU A 609 10.00 32.29 11.25
N GLY A 610 9.64 31.01 11.42
CA GLY A 610 9.27 30.45 12.71
C GLY A 610 7.92 30.88 13.24
N LEU A 611 7.05 31.45 12.39
CA LEU A 611 5.72 31.89 12.76
C LEU A 611 4.70 30.73 12.82
N VAL A 612 4.91 29.68 12.03
CA VAL A 612 4.11 28.45 12.02
C VAL A 612 5.06 27.26 12.04
N PRO A 613 4.92 26.32 12.98
CA PRO A 613 5.74 25.11 13.01
C PRO A 613 5.56 24.24 11.74
N PHE A 614 6.64 23.63 11.27
CA PHE A 614 6.62 22.78 10.06
C PHE A 614 5.65 21.61 10.16
N GLU A 615 5.59 20.98 11.33
CA GLU A 615 4.75 19.82 11.60
C GLU A 615 3.25 20.11 11.58
N ARG A 616 2.84 21.37 11.66
CA ARG A 616 1.43 21.75 11.58
C ARG A 616 0.89 21.77 10.15
N ILE A 617 1.77 21.71 9.14
CA ILE A 617 1.39 21.63 7.73
C ILE A 617 1.71 20.22 7.22
N ILE A 618 0.68 19.47 6.89
CA ILE A 618 0.79 18.10 6.36
C ILE A 618 1.02 18.15 4.85
N ASP A 619 1.95 17.33 4.36
CA ASP A 619 2.13 17.01 2.94
C ASP A 619 1.72 15.56 2.71
N GLU A 620 0.55 15.35 2.12
CA GLU A 620 0.01 14.03 1.79
C GLU A 620 0.25 13.66 0.31
N ARG A 621 0.92 14.52 -0.45
CA ARG A 621 1.22 14.25 -1.86
C ARG A 621 2.30 13.18 -2.03
N ASN A 622 3.24 13.14 -1.11
CA ASN A 622 4.32 12.16 -1.09
C ASN A 622 4.05 11.07 -0.05
N ALA A 623 4.55 9.88 -0.32
CA ALA A 623 4.48 8.77 0.63
C ALA A 623 5.18 9.14 1.95
N PRO A 624 4.68 8.66 3.10
CA PRO A 624 5.37 8.84 4.35
C PRO A 624 6.75 8.18 4.32
N PRO A 625 7.74 8.69 5.09
CA PRO A 625 9.05 8.05 5.19
C PRO A 625 8.93 6.61 5.71
N GLU A 626 9.65 5.70 5.09
CA GLU A 626 9.82 4.33 5.58
C GLU A 626 11.00 4.32 6.56
N ILE A 627 10.76 3.93 7.80
CA ILE A 627 11.76 4.03 8.89
C ILE A 627 12.06 2.63 9.41
N TYR A 628 13.19 2.10 8.99
CA TYR A 628 13.70 0.80 9.44
C TYR A 628 14.74 0.94 10.57
N VAL A 629 15.04 2.16 10.96
CA VAL A 629 15.97 2.45 12.07
C VAL A 629 15.41 1.86 13.36
N PRO A 630 16.13 0.96 14.05
CA PRO A 630 15.69 0.43 15.32
C PRO A 630 15.37 1.57 16.30
N GLY A 631 14.22 1.48 16.97
CA GLY A 631 13.79 2.53 17.91
C GLY A 631 14.87 2.76 18.98
N VAL A 632 15.26 4.01 19.18
CA VAL A 632 16.16 4.39 20.28
C VAL A 632 15.34 4.45 21.57
N THR A 633 14.93 3.33 22.07
CA THR A 633 14.73 3.19 23.49
C THR A 633 16.16 3.10 24.08
N ALA A 634 16.45 3.91 25.09
CA ALA A 634 17.66 3.71 25.90
C ALA A 634 17.50 2.37 26.63
N ILE A 635 17.77 1.27 25.91
CA ILE A 635 17.73 -0.05 26.44
C ILE A 635 19.07 -0.23 27.15
N SER A 636 19.04 -0.10 28.47
CA SER A 636 20.17 -0.55 29.27
C SER A 636 20.31 -2.05 29.09
N THR A 637 21.51 -2.52 28.76
CA THR A 637 21.79 -3.95 28.77
C THR A 637 21.46 -4.51 30.14
N GLY A 638 20.61 -5.49 30.18
CA GLY A 638 20.16 -6.18 31.39
C GLY A 638 20.31 -7.67 31.23
N VAL A 639 20.15 -8.40 32.32
CA VAL A 639 20.06 -9.85 32.34
C VAL A 639 18.65 -10.24 32.74
N ASP A 640 17.99 -11.00 31.87
CA ASP A 640 16.68 -11.56 32.16
C ASP A 640 16.83 -13.03 32.60
N PRO A 641 16.43 -13.38 33.84
CA PRO A 641 16.48 -14.73 34.31
C PRO A 641 15.41 -15.67 33.73
N GLY A 642 14.56 -15.20 32.82
CA GLY A 642 13.66 -16.08 32.08
C GLY A 642 12.68 -16.90 32.92
N ALA A 643 12.10 -16.33 33.97
CA ALA A 643 11.07 -17.00 34.78
C ALA A 643 9.67 -16.71 34.20
N GLY A 644 9.15 -17.58 33.36
CA GLY A 644 7.80 -17.47 32.77
C GLY A 644 6.72 -18.26 33.53
N CYS A 645 5.45 -17.89 33.33
CA CYS A 645 4.27 -18.59 33.86
C CYS A 645 3.76 -19.70 32.92
N GLU A 646 4.43 -19.97 31.82
CA GLU A 646 4.00 -20.97 30.85
C GLU A 646 4.44 -22.37 31.26
N ILE A 647 3.59 -23.39 31.07
CA ILE A 647 3.93 -24.77 31.36
C ILE A 647 4.87 -25.25 30.24
N PRO A 648 6.15 -25.54 30.57
CA PRO A 648 7.14 -25.94 29.56
C PRO A 648 6.87 -27.33 29.01
N LEU A 649 7.26 -27.58 27.77
CA LEU A 649 7.07 -28.85 27.09
C LEU A 649 7.92 -29.97 27.66
N THR A 650 9.14 -29.66 28.10
CA THR A 650 10.07 -30.62 28.71
C THR A 650 10.55 -30.16 30.09
N ALA A 651 11.14 -31.08 30.85
CA ALA A 651 11.74 -30.74 32.14
C ALA A 651 12.96 -29.80 31.99
N GLU A 652 13.64 -29.87 30.86
CA GLU A 652 14.74 -28.97 30.50
C GLU A 652 14.23 -27.58 30.21
N ASP A 653 13.11 -27.44 29.46
CA ASP A 653 12.47 -26.16 29.15
C ASP A 653 11.88 -25.51 30.43
N ALA A 654 11.64 -26.29 31.49
CA ALA A 654 11.18 -25.77 32.77
C ALA A 654 12.27 -25.03 33.56
N LEU A 655 13.52 -25.18 33.19
CA LEU A 655 14.61 -24.50 33.88
C LEU A 655 14.68 -23.05 33.42
N PRO A 656 14.80 -22.09 34.34
CA PRO A 656 15.05 -20.70 33.96
C PRO A 656 16.37 -20.59 33.21
N SER A 657 16.36 -19.84 32.13
CA SER A 657 17.53 -19.55 31.29
C SER A 657 17.90 -18.09 31.40
N LEU A 658 19.20 -17.80 31.41
CA LEU A 658 19.68 -16.43 31.35
C LEU A 658 19.61 -15.93 29.93
N ARG A 659 19.11 -14.70 29.74
CA ARG A 659 19.12 -14.01 28.45
C ARG A 659 19.59 -12.58 28.68
N LEU A 660 20.40 -12.09 27.76
CA LEU A 660 20.70 -10.66 27.70
C LEU A 660 19.50 -9.91 27.13
N THR A 661 19.11 -8.84 27.77
CA THR A 661 18.09 -7.90 27.25
C THR A 661 18.77 -6.61 26.85
N GLY A 662 18.40 -6.05 25.71
CA GLY A 662 18.96 -4.80 25.22
C GLY A 662 20.43 -4.89 24.74
N PHE A 663 20.97 -6.11 24.59
CA PHE A 663 22.32 -6.29 24.04
C PHE A 663 22.26 -6.27 22.51
N CYS A 664 22.31 -5.08 21.94
CA CYS A 664 22.28 -4.88 20.49
C CYS A 664 23.32 -3.85 20.08
N GLY A 665 24.00 -4.11 18.98
CA GLY A 665 24.93 -3.16 18.38
C GLY A 665 24.22 -1.90 17.89
N ARG A 666 24.88 -0.76 18.03
CA ARG A 666 24.38 0.51 17.51
C ARG A 666 25.37 1.07 16.52
N GLN A 667 24.96 1.21 15.28
CA GLN A 667 25.76 1.84 14.23
C GLN A 667 26.12 3.28 14.61
N THR A 668 27.30 3.73 14.22
CA THR A 668 27.80 5.08 14.53
C THR A 668 27.02 6.19 13.86
N HIS A 669 26.44 5.91 12.69
CA HIS A 669 25.70 6.88 11.89
C HIS A 669 24.25 6.45 11.70
N ARG A 670 23.34 7.42 11.57
CA ARG A 670 21.99 7.23 11.05
C ARG A 670 22.03 7.38 9.54
N ILE A 671 21.68 6.33 8.80
CA ILE A 671 21.65 6.33 7.33
C ILE A 671 20.26 6.70 6.84
N ILE A 672 20.20 7.59 5.85
CA ILE A 672 18.96 8.09 5.24
C ILE A 672 19.13 8.04 3.73
N PHE A 673 18.27 7.29 3.04
CA PHE A 673 18.15 7.32 1.59
C PHE A 673 17.10 8.34 1.18
N TYR A 674 17.47 9.24 0.28
CA TYR A 674 16.59 10.28 -0.21
C TYR A 674 16.57 10.30 -1.74
N GLY A 675 15.43 10.03 -2.35
CA GLY A 675 15.30 9.94 -3.81
C GLY A 675 14.08 10.66 -4.35
N GLU A 676 14.16 11.07 -5.62
CA GLU A 676 13.08 11.81 -6.28
C GLU A 676 12.09 10.93 -7.06
N LYS A 677 12.31 9.60 -7.06
CA LYS A 677 11.46 8.64 -7.78
C LYS A 677 11.11 7.42 -6.94
N SER A 678 9.87 7.00 -7.04
CA SER A 678 9.36 5.81 -6.34
C SER A 678 9.95 4.49 -6.88
N SER A 679 10.39 4.45 -8.15
CA SER A 679 11.06 3.29 -8.77
C SER A 679 12.32 2.86 -8.02
N LEU A 680 13.03 3.79 -7.40
CA LEU A 680 14.20 3.51 -6.54
C LEU A 680 13.87 2.53 -5.39
N SER A 681 12.61 2.43 -4.99
CA SER A 681 12.20 1.56 -3.89
C SER A 681 12.53 0.08 -4.13
N VAL A 682 12.54 -0.37 -5.37
CA VAL A 682 12.85 -1.76 -5.75
C VAL A 682 14.28 -2.14 -5.32
N VAL A 683 15.23 -1.21 -5.42
CA VAL A 683 16.64 -1.43 -5.06
C VAL A 683 16.93 -0.97 -3.64
N LEU A 684 16.40 0.21 -3.23
CA LEU A 684 16.78 0.82 -1.95
C LEU A 684 16.07 0.22 -0.75
N ARG A 685 14.80 -0.25 -0.89
CA ARG A 685 14.05 -0.80 0.22
C ARG A 685 14.71 -2.04 0.84
N PRO A 686 15.09 -3.07 0.08
CA PRO A 686 15.79 -4.22 0.67
C PRO A 686 17.07 -3.85 1.40
N ILE A 687 17.81 -2.85 0.88
CA ILE A 687 19.02 -2.37 1.53
C ILE A 687 18.66 -1.62 2.82
N ALA A 688 17.64 -0.74 2.77
CA ALA A 688 17.22 0.03 3.94
C ALA A 688 16.72 -0.87 5.08
N GLU A 689 15.99 -1.94 4.74
CA GLU A 689 15.57 -2.97 5.70
C GLU A 689 16.76 -3.70 6.31
N GLU A 690 17.72 -4.11 5.47
CA GLU A 690 18.92 -4.85 5.88
C GLU A 690 19.79 -4.04 6.86
N ILE A 691 20.01 -2.75 6.57
CA ILE A 691 20.93 -1.91 7.35
C ILE A 691 20.23 -1.05 8.41
N GLY A 692 18.93 -1.11 8.52
CA GLY A 692 18.15 -0.29 9.44
C GLY A 692 18.19 1.20 9.08
N ALA A 693 18.03 1.56 7.80
CA ALA A 693 18.03 2.94 7.33
C ALA A 693 16.64 3.58 7.32
N GLU A 694 16.59 4.88 7.15
CA GLU A 694 15.37 5.63 6.82
C GLU A 694 15.33 5.86 5.30
N MET A 695 14.20 5.62 4.66
CA MET A 695 14.02 5.84 3.22
C MET A 695 12.92 6.87 2.96
N ILE A 696 13.24 7.88 2.16
CA ILE A 696 12.34 8.96 1.76
C ILE A 696 12.37 9.06 0.23
N LEU A 697 11.32 8.61 -0.41
CA LEU A 697 11.14 8.73 -1.85
C LEU A 697 10.01 9.71 -2.14
N VAL A 698 10.34 10.80 -2.82
CA VAL A 698 9.40 11.87 -3.16
C VAL A 698 9.16 11.91 -4.66
N THR A 699 8.03 12.46 -5.08
CA THR A 699 7.74 12.70 -6.50
C THR A 699 7.95 14.18 -6.80
N GLY A 700 9.04 14.50 -7.48
CA GLY A 700 9.43 15.88 -7.81
C GLY A 700 10.06 16.63 -6.62
N GLU A 701 9.93 17.96 -6.60
CA GLU A 701 10.58 18.81 -5.59
C GLU A 701 10.08 18.49 -4.17
N SER A 702 11.04 18.29 -3.27
CA SER A 702 10.82 17.92 -1.87
C SER A 702 10.09 19.00 -1.08
N SER A 703 9.07 18.62 -0.34
CA SER A 703 8.37 19.56 0.53
C SER A 703 9.23 19.96 1.75
N ASP A 704 9.06 21.19 2.17
CA ASP A 704 9.75 21.71 3.37
C ASP A 704 9.37 20.92 4.63
N SER A 705 8.12 20.38 4.70
CA SER A 705 7.65 19.57 5.83
C SER A 705 8.36 18.23 5.92
N HIS A 706 8.61 17.55 4.80
CA HIS A 706 9.37 16.29 4.77
C HIS A 706 10.82 16.49 5.22
N ILE A 707 11.47 17.54 4.71
CA ILE A 707 12.85 17.86 5.09
C ILE A 707 12.94 18.23 6.57
N ALA A 708 11.98 19.03 7.08
CA ALA A 708 11.90 19.35 8.50
C ALA A 708 11.64 18.12 9.38
N GLY A 709 10.77 17.20 8.93
CA GLY A 709 10.53 15.94 9.60
C GLY A 709 11.77 15.05 9.67
N MET A 710 12.51 14.95 8.57
CA MET A 710 13.80 14.24 8.52
C MET A 710 14.82 14.86 9.49
N ALA A 711 15.00 16.17 9.45
CA ALA A 711 15.92 16.89 10.35
C ALA A 711 15.54 16.68 11.83
N LYS A 712 14.24 16.74 12.16
CA LYS A 712 13.72 16.47 13.51
C LYS A 712 14.06 15.06 13.99
N ARG A 713 13.89 14.04 13.13
CA ARG A 713 14.22 12.65 13.48
C ARG A 713 15.72 12.45 13.63
N ALA A 714 16.52 13.04 12.74
CA ALA A 714 17.97 12.98 12.80
C ALA A 714 18.52 13.64 14.07
N SER A 715 18.04 14.87 14.40
CA SER A 715 18.42 15.57 15.63
C SER A 715 18.03 14.78 16.90
N LYS A 716 16.84 14.14 16.90
CA LYS A 716 16.34 13.35 18.02
C LYS A 716 17.10 12.03 18.24
N ASP A 717 17.64 11.44 17.17
CA ASP A 717 18.46 10.22 17.24
C ASP A 717 19.79 10.44 17.97
N GLY A 718 20.38 11.62 17.81
CA GLY A 718 21.64 12.02 18.43
C GLY A 718 22.90 11.46 17.77
N ARG A 719 22.81 10.49 16.84
CA ARG A 719 23.95 10.06 16.00
C ARG A 719 24.12 11.03 14.83
N PRO A 720 25.35 11.21 14.31
CA PRO A 720 25.57 11.87 13.03
C PRO A 720 24.69 11.19 11.95
N ALA A 721 23.95 11.98 11.19
CA ALA A 721 23.12 11.47 10.11
C ALA A 721 23.83 11.62 8.76
N VAL A 722 23.67 10.64 7.89
CA VAL A 722 24.19 10.69 6.52
C VAL A 722 23.05 10.50 5.55
N VAL A 723 22.82 11.50 4.71
CA VAL A 723 21.78 11.48 3.67
C VAL A 723 22.45 11.14 2.34
N PHE A 724 22.08 10.02 1.76
CA PHE A 724 22.46 9.63 0.41
C PHE A 724 21.35 10.01 -0.56
N TYR A 725 21.67 10.89 -1.50
CA TYR A 725 20.71 11.47 -2.42
C TYR A 725 20.77 10.82 -3.80
N PHE A 726 19.59 10.48 -4.34
CA PHE A 726 19.42 9.82 -5.64
C PHE A 726 18.52 10.66 -6.53
N SER A 727 19.01 11.12 -7.67
CA SER A 727 18.28 11.96 -8.61
C SER A 727 18.65 11.66 -10.06
N ASP A 728 17.82 12.14 -10.97
CA ASP A 728 18.10 12.11 -12.40
C ASP A 728 19.36 12.92 -12.73
N PHE A 729 20.01 12.56 -13.81
CA PHE A 729 21.10 13.37 -14.37
C PHE A 729 20.52 14.40 -15.32
N ASP A 730 20.00 15.46 -14.76
CA ASP A 730 19.52 16.65 -15.47
C ASP A 730 19.70 17.91 -14.59
N PRO A 731 19.48 19.13 -15.14
CA PRO A 731 19.64 20.36 -14.35
C PRO A 731 18.75 20.44 -13.11
N SER A 732 17.58 19.84 -13.12
CA SER A 732 16.62 19.80 -11.99
C SER A 732 17.07 18.81 -10.94
N GLY A 733 17.43 17.58 -11.33
CA GLY A 733 17.93 16.52 -10.45
C GLY A 733 19.20 16.96 -9.72
N HIS A 734 20.11 17.70 -10.36
CA HIS A 734 21.29 18.26 -9.71
C HIS A 734 20.99 19.45 -8.79
N GLN A 735 19.92 20.21 -9.05
CA GLN A 735 19.48 21.31 -8.18
C GLN A 735 18.82 20.83 -6.89
N MET A 736 18.13 19.69 -6.91
CA MET A 736 17.36 19.20 -5.77
C MET A 736 18.23 18.91 -4.53
N PRO A 737 19.36 18.18 -4.60
CA PRO A 737 20.22 17.96 -3.44
C PRO A 737 20.76 19.27 -2.85
N ILE A 738 21.04 20.29 -3.69
CA ILE A 738 21.46 21.61 -3.25
C ILE A 738 20.34 22.29 -2.45
N SER A 739 19.09 22.18 -2.92
CA SER A 739 17.92 22.71 -2.23
C SER A 739 17.72 22.03 -0.88
N VAL A 740 17.84 20.71 -0.80
CA VAL A 740 17.72 19.94 0.45
C VAL A 740 18.85 20.35 1.42
N ALA A 741 20.08 20.42 0.95
CA ALA A 741 21.23 20.82 1.76
C ALA A 741 21.05 22.24 2.35
N ARG A 742 20.59 23.21 1.54
CA ARG A 742 20.31 24.57 2.00
C ARG A 742 19.20 24.64 3.04
N LYS A 743 18.16 23.84 2.87
CA LYS A 743 17.06 23.73 3.83
C LYS A 743 17.50 23.06 5.14
N LEU A 744 18.35 22.02 5.07
CA LEU A 744 18.96 21.41 6.27
C LEU A 744 19.84 22.39 7.03
N GLN A 745 20.66 23.18 6.33
CA GLN A 745 21.44 24.25 6.91
C GLN A 745 20.54 25.23 7.67
N ALA A 746 19.44 25.66 7.07
CA ALA A 746 18.49 26.59 7.69
C ALA A 746 17.76 25.96 8.88
N LEU A 747 17.38 24.69 8.82
CA LEU A 747 16.73 23.98 9.92
C LEU A 747 17.65 23.81 11.12
N ARG A 748 18.94 23.54 10.89
CA ARG A 748 19.96 23.56 11.94
C ARG A 748 20.02 24.93 12.62
N ASP A 749 20.09 26.01 11.85
CA ASP A 749 20.21 27.35 12.39
C ASP A 749 18.95 27.86 13.09
N LEU A 750 17.76 27.33 12.69
CA LEU A 750 16.47 27.79 13.19
C LEU A 750 15.93 26.96 14.36
N TYR A 751 16.01 25.61 14.27
CA TYR A 751 15.32 24.72 15.21
C TYR A 751 16.23 23.68 15.87
N TYR A 752 17.20 23.12 15.12
CA TYR A 752 17.95 21.92 15.53
C TYR A 752 19.44 22.21 15.61
N ARG A 753 19.89 22.99 16.62
CA ARG A 753 21.29 23.43 16.74
C ARG A 753 22.27 22.26 16.83
N ASP A 754 21.84 21.13 17.39
CA ASP A 754 22.64 19.91 17.53
C ASP A 754 22.52 18.98 16.32
N LEU A 755 21.89 19.41 15.24
CA LEU A 755 21.75 18.62 14.02
C LEU A 755 23.12 18.41 13.38
N ASN A 756 23.62 17.19 13.43
CA ASN A 756 24.81 16.74 12.73
C ASN A 756 24.36 15.91 11.52
N VAL A 757 24.47 16.46 10.32
CA VAL A 757 24.02 15.81 9.07
C VAL A 757 24.97 16.12 7.92
N LYS A 758 25.29 15.09 7.13
CA LYS A 758 26.04 15.17 5.88
C LYS A 758 25.17 14.69 4.74
N LEU A 759 25.26 15.34 3.59
CA LEU A 759 24.50 14.95 2.40
C LEU A 759 25.46 14.64 1.25
N TYR A 760 25.27 13.46 0.65
CA TYR A 760 26.05 12.96 -0.48
C TYR A 760 25.13 12.66 -1.67
N PRO A 761 25.27 13.35 -2.81
CA PRO A 761 24.71 12.87 -4.08
C PRO A 761 25.42 11.56 -4.47
N VAL A 762 24.66 10.49 -4.72
CA VAL A 762 25.20 9.15 -4.98
C VAL A 762 24.98 8.72 -6.42
N ALA A 763 23.82 8.95 -6.95
CA ALA A 763 23.41 8.66 -8.31
C ALA A 763 22.34 9.69 -8.75
N LEU A 764 22.31 10.11 -10.02
CA LEU A 764 23.05 9.59 -11.14
C LEU A 764 24.20 10.55 -11.48
N ALA A 765 25.39 10.03 -11.76
CA ALA A 765 26.56 10.82 -12.14
C ALA A 765 27.00 10.50 -13.57
N LEU A 766 27.68 11.45 -14.23
CA LEU A 766 28.10 11.33 -15.65
C LEU A 766 29.04 10.14 -15.90
N ASP A 767 29.93 9.86 -14.96
CA ASP A 767 30.83 8.70 -15.02
C ASP A 767 30.07 7.38 -14.95
N GLN A 768 29.03 7.30 -14.12
CA GLN A 768 28.14 6.13 -14.05
C GLN A 768 27.38 5.91 -15.35
N ILE A 769 26.84 7.00 -15.93
CA ILE A 769 26.12 6.95 -17.22
C ILE A 769 27.03 6.39 -18.32
N ARG A 770 28.27 6.90 -18.40
CA ARG A 770 29.25 6.46 -19.40
C ARG A 770 29.71 5.02 -19.17
N ALA A 771 29.99 4.66 -17.93
CA ALA A 771 30.45 3.31 -17.59
C ALA A 771 29.41 2.23 -17.85
N LEU A 772 28.13 2.55 -17.65
CA LEU A 772 26.99 1.62 -17.82
C LEU A 772 26.31 1.73 -19.20
N GLY A 773 26.69 2.72 -20.02
CA GLY A 773 26.06 2.94 -21.32
C GLY A 773 24.58 3.29 -21.24
N LEU A 774 24.17 4.04 -20.22
CA LEU A 774 22.76 4.36 -19.99
C LEU A 774 22.21 5.25 -21.10
N PRO A 775 20.93 5.07 -21.50
CA PRO A 775 20.30 5.85 -22.54
C PRO A 775 20.13 7.31 -22.13
N SER A 776 20.38 8.21 -23.08
CA SER A 776 20.14 9.65 -22.93
C SER A 776 18.90 10.05 -23.70
N SER A 777 18.16 10.99 -23.16
CA SER A 777 17.02 11.64 -23.83
C SER A 777 17.24 13.15 -23.93
N PRO A 778 16.66 13.83 -24.93
CA PRO A 778 16.80 15.27 -25.06
C PRO A 778 16.24 16.01 -23.83
N LEU A 779 16.90 17.06 -23.39
CA LEU A 779 16.35 17.97 -22.40
C LEU A 779 15.07 18.62 -22.91
N LYS A 780 14.11 18.86 -22.02
CA LYS A 780 12.84 19.52 -22.35
C LYS A 780 13.09 20.86 -23.00
N GLU A 781 12.35 21.20 -24.07
CA GLU A 781 12.47 22.48 -24.77
C GLU A 781 12.27 23.70 -23.86
N THR A 782 11.52 23.52 -22.77
CA THR A 782 11.26 24.55 -21.76
C THR A 782 12.36 24.73 -20.73
N GLU A 783 13.41 23.89 -20.74
CA GLU A 783 14.51 23.97 -19.79
C GLU A 783 15.54 25.05 -20.21
N LYS A 784 15.49 26.18 -19.55
CA LYS A 784 16.32 27.35 -19.85
C LYS A 784 17.82 27.09 -19.66
N ARG A 785 18.21 26.15 -18.82
CA ARG A 785 19.60 25.80 -18.53
C ARG A 785 20.21 24.78 -19.50
N ALA A 786 19.43 24.31 -20.51
CA ALA A 786 19.81 23.22 -21.41
C ALA A 786 21.13 23.49 -22.17
N SER A 787 21.33 24.70 -22.70
CA SER A 787 22.56 25.06 -23.44
C SER A 787 23.79 24.95 -22.56
N ARG A 788 23.75 25.57 -21.38
CA ARG A 788 24.88 25.58 -20.46
C ARG A 788 25.15 24.19 -19.85
N TRP A 789 24.08 23.41 -19.63
CA TRP A 789 24.19 22.03 -19.17
C TRP A 789 24.98 21.18 -20.19
N ARG A 790 24.62 21.28 -21.48
CA ARG A 790 25.31 20.57 -22.56
C ARG A 790 26.78 21.02 -22.70
N GLU A 791 27.03 22.33 -22.57
CA GLU A 791 28.39 22.87 -22.57
C GLU A 791 29.24 22.32 -21.42
N THR A 792 28.65 22.20 -20.24
CA THR A 792 29.36 21.76 -19.03
C THR A 792 29.57 20.26 -19.01
N HIS A 793 28.59 19.47 -19.40
CA HIS A 793 28.58 18.02 -19.22
C HIS A 793 28.77 17.22 -20.51
N GLY A 794 28.56 17.85 -21.69
CA GLY A 794 28.63 17.16 -22.99
C GLY A 794 27.57 16.05 -23.12
N HIS A 795 26.47 16.18 -22.38
CA HIS A 795 25.43 15.16 -22.26
C HIS A 795 24.06 15.82 -22.06
N ASP A 796 22.99 15.20 -22.57
CA ASP A 796 21.61 15.64 -22.31
C ASP A 796 21.13 15.12 -20.94
N GLN A 797 19.89 14.68 -20.81
CA GLN A 797 19.39 14.10 -19.57
C GLN A 797 19.43 12.57 -19.60
N THR A 798 19.59 11.97 -18.45
CA THR A 798 19.41 10.55 -18.21
C THR A 798 18.59 10.35 -16.94
N GLU A 799 17.50 9.62 -17.05
CA GLU A 799 16.66 9.32 -15.90
C GLU A 799 17.27 8.19 -15.07
N ILE A 800 17.21 8.29 -13.76
CA ILE A 800 17.72 7.28 -12.83
C ILE A 800 16.98 5.95 -12.98
N ASP A 801 15.75 5.98 -13.48
CA ASP A 801 14.96 4.80 -13.83
C ASP A 801 15.71 3.87 -14.79
N ALA A 802 16.51 4.44 -15.72
CA ALA A 802 17.32 3.64 -16.63
C ALA A 802 18.36 2.78 -15.88
N MET A 803 18.94 3.31 -14.81
CA MET A 803 19.87 2.55 -13.97
C MET A 803 19.13 1.50 -13.12
N VAL A 804 17.95 1.84 -12.60
CA VAL A 804 17.11 0.93 -11.81
C VAL A 804 16.68 -0.28 -12.65
N GLU A 805 16.22 -0.05 -13.88
CA GLU A 805 15.67 -1.10 -14.74
C GLU A 805 16.74 -1.92 -15.48
N LEU A 806 17.78 -1.26 -15.98
CA LEU A 806 18.78 -1.93 -16.80
C LEU A 806 19.96 -2.50 -15.99
N HIS A 807 20.30 -1.86 -14.87
CA HIS A 807 21.48 -2.19 -14.08
C HIS A 807 21.21 -2.11 -12.57
N PRO A 808 20.19 -2.80 -12.03
CA PRO A 808 19.86 -2.74 -10.59
C PRO A 808 21.02 -3.17 -9.69
N ASP A 809 21.81 -4.16 -10.10
CA ASP A 809 22.97 -4.62 -9.35
C ASP A 809 24.10 -3.57 -9.31
N ALA A 810 24.28 -2.78 -10.37
CA ALA A 810 25.23 -1.69 -10.38
C ALA A 810 24.79 -0.56 -9.43
N LEU A 811 23.50 -0.25 -9.40
CA LEU A 811 22.95 0.70 -8.42
C LEU A 811 23.13 0.17 -6.99
N ARG A 812 22.77 -1.10 -6.73
CA ARG A 812 23.00 -1.76 -5.44
C ARG A 812 24.46 -1.65 -4.99
N LYS A 813 25.39 -1.97 -5.87
CA LYS A 813 26.84 -1.84 -5.60
C LYS A 813 27.23 -0.41 -5.27
N THR A 814 26.77 0.57 -6.05
CA THR A 814 27.01 2.00 -5.81
C THR A 814 26.52 2.44 -4.43
N VAL A 815 25.34 1.96 -4.02
CA VAL A 815 24.77 2.24 -2.69
C VAL A 815 25.66 1.67 -1.60
N PHE A 816 26.06 0.39 -1.69
CA PHE A 816 26.92 -0.24 -0.70
C PHE A 816 28.31 0.43 -0.62
N GLU A 817 28.88 0.81 -1.74
CA GLU A 817 30.14 1.57 -1.75
C GLU A 817 30.01 2.93 -1.07
N ALA A 818 28.88 3.62 -1.24
CA ALA A 818 28.60 4.90 -0.61
C ALA A 818 28.40 4.79 0.92
N ILE A 819 27.72 3.75 1.39
CA ILE A 819 27.42 3.57 2.82
C ILE A 819 28.60 2.95 3.60
N ARG A 820 29.51 2.24 2.95
CA ARG A 820 30.64 1.53 3.57
C ARG A 820 31.43 2.35 4.60
N PRO A 821 31.73 3.65 4.38
CA PRO A 821 32.44 4.45 5.38
C PRO A 821 31.63 4.81 6.63
N PHE A 822 30.33 4.52 6.64
CA PHE A 822 29.38 4.93 7.67
C PHE A 822 28.64 3.77 8.31
N TYR A 823 28.84 2.54 7.82
CA TYR A 823 28.13 1.36 8.25
C TYR A 823 29.09 0.18 8.45
N ASP A 824 29.00 -0.43 9.58
CA ASP A 824 29.76 -1.61 9.95
C ASP A 824 28.91 -2.87 9.71
N ALA A 825 29.20 -3.57 8.63
CA ALA A 825 28.44 -4.76 8.21
C ALA A 825 28.63 -5.97 9.17
N ASP A 826 29.75 -6.01 9.92
CA ASP A 826 30.09 -7.12 10.79
C ASP A 826 29.68 -6.89 12.25
N LEU A 827 29.06 -5.73 12.57
CA LEU A 827 28.69 -5.36 13.93
C LEU A 827 27.78 -6.41 14.58
N ASP A 828 26.71 -6.83 13.89
CA ASP A 828 25.75 -7.80 14.43
C ASP A 828 26.39 -9.16 14.68
N SER A 829 27.29 -9.59 13.80
CA SER A 829 28.06 -10.81 13.97
C SER A 829 28.98 -10.75 15.21
N ARG A 830 29.60 -9.59 15.45
CA ARG A 830 30.44 -9.40 16.64
C ARG A 830 29.61 -9.31 17.91
N VAL A 831 28.43 -8.67 17.87
CA VAL A 831 27.48 -8.63 18.97
C VAL A 831 27.01 -10.04 19.34
N LEU A 832 26.60 -10.82 18.34
CA LEU A 832 26.18 -12.20 18.54
C LEU A 832 27.32 -13.06 19.12
N ALA A 833 28.53 -12.93 18.61
CA ALA A 833 29.69 -13.65 19.15
C ALA A 833 30.00 -13.27 20.61
N ALA A 834 29.83 -11.99 20.94
CA ALA A 834 30.00 -11.54 22.33
C ALA A 834 28.89 -12.07 23.25
N GLU A 835 27.66 -12.10 22.78
CA GLU A 835 26.52 -12.68 23.49
C GLU A 835 26.70 -14.16 23.74
N MET A 836 27.08 -14.94 22.72
CA MET A 836 27.37 -16.38 22.84
C MET A 836 28.48 -16.65 23.86
N LYS A 837 29.56 -15.88 23.82
CA LYS A 837 30.69 -16.03 24.77
C LYS A 837 30.27 -15.68 26.19
N TRP A 838 29.38 -14.70 26.36
CA TRP A 838 28.82 -14.38 27.66
C TRP A 838 27.91 -15.50 28.15
N GLN A 839 27.03 -16.05 27.28
CA GLN A 839 26.12 -17.14 27.59
C GLN A 839 26.87 -18.36 28.09
N GLU A 840 27.95 -18.76 27.41
CA GLU A 840 28.79 -19.88 27.81
C GLU A 840 29.38 -19.68 29.22
N LYS A 841 29.86 -18.46 29.53
CA LYS A 841 30.36 -18.13 30.86
C LYS A 841 29.26 -18.12 31.92
N ALA A 842 28.10 -17.58 31.59
CA ALA A 842 26.95 -17.55 32.48
C ALA A 842 26.46 -18.97 32.81
N ASP A 843 26.31 -19.82 31.81
CA ASP A 843 25.91 -21.22 31.97
C ASP A 843 26.91 -21.99 32.81
N THR A 844 28.21 -21.76 32.61
CA THR A 844 29.28 -22.39 33.44
C THR A 844 29.19 -21.92 34.88
N ALA A 845 28.99 -20.63 35.13
CA ALA A 845 28.86 -20.07 36.48
C ALA A 845 27.61 -20.63 37.20
N LEU A 846 26.49 -20.71 36.50
CA LEU A 846 25.24 -21.27 37.00
C LEU A 846 25.39 -22.75 37.39
N GLN A 847 25.97 -23.55 36.51
CA GLN A 847 26.19 -24.99 36.77
C GLN A 847 27.13 -25.22 37.95
N ALA A 848 28.03 -24.29 38.23
CA ALA A 848 28.92 -24.35 39.37
C ALA A 848 28.21 -23.98 40.70
N HIS A 849 27.11 -23.24 40.67
CA HIS A 849 26.43 -22.71 41.84
C HIS A 849 25.66 -23.81 42.59
N PRO A 850 25.96 -24.08 43.89
CA PRO A 850 25.31 -25.18 44.61
C PRO A 850 23.80 -25.05 44.73
N ASP A 851 23.32 -23.83 45.02
CA ASP A 851 21.88 -23.56 45.20
C ASP A 851 21.11 -23.69 43.90
N TYR A 852 21.71 -23.31 42.75
CA TYR A 852 21.13 -23.52 41.46
C TYR A 852 20.96 -25.00 41.10
N LYS A 853 21.97 -25.83 41.39
CA LYS A 853 21.86 -27.30 41.23
C LYS A 853 20.70 -27.88 42.03
N GLY A 854 20.58 -27.44 43.28
CA GLY A 854 19.47 -27.84 44.14
C GLY A 854 18.11 -27.37 43.62
N ALA A 855 18.02 -26.12 43.20
CA ALA A 855 16.79 -25.55 42.61
C ALA A 855 16.43 -26.25 41.29
N SER A 856 17.40 -26.50 40.42
CA SER A 856 17.20 -27.20 39.14
C SER A 856 16.64 -28.60 39.34
N GLN A 857 17.17 -29.36 40.34
CA GLN A 857 16.65 -30.68 40.68
C GLN A 857 15.21 -30.61 41.19
N ARG A 858 14.88 -29.63 42.05
CA ARG A 858 13.51 -29.43 42.53
C ARG A 858 12.56 -29.06 41.42
N ILE A 859 12.97 -28.18 40.49
CA ILE A 859 12.16 -27.80 39.33
C ILE A 859 11.90 -29.01 38.45
N LYS A 860 12.92 -29.81 38.11
CA LYS A 860 12.77 -31.04 37.33
C LYS A 860 11.85 -32.04 38.03
N ALA A 861 11.98 -32.21 39.34
CA ALA A 861 11.08 -33.08 40.11
C ALA A 861 9.65 -32.51 40.19
N ALA A 862 9.52 -31.20 40.34
CA ALA A 862 8.23 -30.54 40.32
C ALA A 862 7.54 -30.61 38.93
N TRP A 863 8.31 -30.55 37.88
CA TRP A 863 7.78 -30.65 36.50
C TRP A 863 7.15 -32.04 36.25
N GLU A 864 7.73 -33.12 36.76
CA GLU A 864 7.12 -34.45 36.69
C GLU A 864 5.73 -34.53 37.35
N SER A 865 5.47 -33.63 38.29
CA SER A 865 4.19 -33.51 38.98
C SER A 865 3.31 -32.38 38.47
N VAL A 866 3.75 -31.72 37.46
CA VAL A 866 3.26 -30.42 36.96
C VAL A 866 1.78 -30.38 36.64
N ARG A 867 1.22 -31.43 36.13
CA ARG A 867 -0.23 -31.47 35.85
C ARG A 867 -1.12 -31.25 37.10
N ALA A 868 -0.56 -31.42 38.27
CA ALA A 868 -1.26 -31.17 39.53
C ALA A 868 -0.76 -29.95 40.31
N ALA A 869 0.33 -29.30 39.90
CA ALA A 869 1.02 -28.32 40.74
C ALA A 869 1.66 -27.13 39.99
N ALA A 870 1.02 -26.56 38.95
CA ALA A 870 1.54 -25.42 38.21
C ALA A 870 1.95 -24.21 39.09
N SER A 871 1.24 -23.95 40.16
CA SER A 871 1.60 -22.89 41.12
C SER A 871 2.89 -23.16 41.88
N LYS A 872 3.23 -24.43 42.14
CA LYS A 872 4.46 -24.81 42.81
C LYS A 872 5.67 -24.66 41.90
N LEU A 873 5.55 -25.08 40.65
CA LEU A 873 6.59 -24.86 39.64
C LEU A 873 6.96 -23.38 39.52
N HIS A 874 5.96 -22.50 39.45
CA HIS A 874 6.18 -21.06 39.38
C HIS A 874 6.94 -20.48 40.58
N GLY A 875 6.65 -21.02 41.80
CA GLY A 875 7.38 -20.63 43.00
C GLY A 875 8.86 -20.97 42.92
N GLU A 876 9.17 -22.20 42.49
CA GLU A 876 10.56 -22.66 42.36
C GLU A 876 11.31 -21.94 41.23
N GLN A 877 10.64 -21.66 40.15
CA GLN A 877 11.18 -20.82 39.06
C GLN A 877 11.56 -19.43 39.54
N ARG A 878 10.69 -18.77 40.33
CA ARG A 878 11.01 -17.46 40.92
C ARG A 878 12.21 -17.53 41.84
N GLN A 879 12.28 -18.57 42.68
CA GLN A 879 13.40 -18.77 43.59
C GLN A 879 14.70 -19.07 42.82
N ALA A 880 14.62 -19.91 41.78
CA ALA A 880 15.77 -20.18 40.93
C ALA A 880 16.18 -18.92 40.12
N ALA A 881 15.24 -18.14 39.65
CA ALA A 881 15.51 -16.86 38.94
C ALA A 881 16.24 -15.86 39.85
N GLN A 882 15.90 -15.80 41.14
CA GLN A 882 16.61 -14.95 42.08
C GLN A 882 18.08 -15.44 42.30
N ILE A 883 18.30 -16.76 42.41
CA ILE A 883 19.66 -17.33 42.50
C ILE A 883 20.48 -17.03 41.23
N LEU A 884 19.82 -17.17 40.06
CA LEU A 884 20.43 -16.83 38.75
C LEU A 884 20.87 -15.37 38.71
N GLN A 885 19.99 -14.47 39.13
CA GLN A 885 20.24 -13.03 39.13
C GLN A 885 21.43 -12.66 40.03
N ASP A 886 21.50 -13.28 41.21
CA ASP A 886 22.57 -13.01 42.18
C ASP A 886 23.93 -13.63 41.77
N SER A 887 23.92 -14.64 40.90
CA SER A 887 25.12 -15.41 40.49
C SER A 887 25.62 -15.06 39.09
N THR A 888 24.92 -14.19 38.37
CA THR A 888 25.21 -13.87 36.97
C THR A 888 26.45 -12.99 36.85
N PRO A 889 27.38 -13.29 35.91
CA PRO A 889 28.48 -12.38 35.59
C PRO A 889 27.95 -11.07 34.99
N PRO A 890 28.67 -9.96 35.14
CA PRO A 890 28.24 -8.69 34.50
C PRO A 890 28.11 -8.84 32.99
N PRO A 891 27.19 -8.08 32.35
CA PRO A 891 27.06 -8.08 30.92
C PRO A 891 28.40 -7.74 30.24
N PRO A 892 28.70 -8.33 29.08
CA PRO A 892 29.91 -7.94 28.33
C PRO A 892 29.79 -6.51 27.80
N GLU A 893 30.92 -5.89 27.53
CA GLU A 893 30.92 -4.61 26.80
C GLU A 893 30.39 -4.78 25.38
N LEU A 894 29.58 -3.83 24.95
CA LEU A 894 29.08 -3.82 23.58
C LEU A 894 30.24 -3.56 22.62
N PRO A 895 30.36 -4.33 21.54
CA PRO A 895 31.34 -4.06 20.50
C PRO A 895 31.10 -2.69 19.85
N GLU A 896 32.15 -1.90 19.73
CA GLU A 896 32.09 -0.63 18.99
C GLU A 896 32.09 -0.90 17.48
N PRO A 897 31.27 -0.13 16.71
CA PRO A 897 31.27 -0.23 15.25
C PRO A 897 32.58 0.30 14.67
N THR A 898 33.11 -0.43 13.68
CA THR A 898 34.34 -0.08 12.97
C THR A 898 34.07 -0.01 11.46
N PRO A 899 33.46 1.09 10.98
CA PRO A 899 33.20 1.27 9.54
C PRO A 899 34.53 1.28 8.76
N ASP A 900 34.51 0.70 7.56
CA ASP A 900 35.67 0.61 6.68
C ASP A 900 35.55 1.55 5.48
N GLY A 901 36.65 2.27 5.19
CA GLY A 901 36.80 3.16 4.04
C GLY A 901 36.83 4.65 4.39
N GLU A 902 37.33 5.42 3.45
CA GLU A 902 37.35 6.88 3.52
C GLU A 902 36.12 7.47 2.82
N ALA A 903 35.46 8.41 3.52
CA ALA A 903 34.33 9.14 2.97
C ALA A 903 34.80 10.20 1.96
N LYS A 904 34.08 10.31 0.84
CA LYS A 904 34.27 11.46 -0.07
C LYS A 904 33.84 12.76 0.60
N PRO A 905 34.33 13.93 0.14
CA PRO A 905 33.83 15.21 0.64
C PRO A 905 32.31 15.35 0.44
N PRO A 906 31.54 15.67 1.47
CA PRO A 906 30.09 15.85 1.35
C PRO A 906 29.74 17.11 0.57
N LEU A 907 28.57 17.12 -0.09
CA LEU A 907 28.02 18.35 -0.67
C LEU A 907 27.66 19.39 0.41
N PHE A 908 27.20 18.93 1.55
CA PHE A 908 26.87 19.72 2.70
C PHE A 908 27.34 19.01 3.99
N ASP A 909 27.97 19.73 4.87
CA ASP A 909 28.36 19.29 6.19
C ASP A 909 27.85 20.30 7.22
N SER A 910 27.03 19.85 8.16
CA SER A 910 26.43 20.71 9.20
C SER A 910 27.46 21.30 10.17
N GLU A 911 28.64 20.71 10.27
CA GLU A 911 29.75 21.23 11.09
C GLU A 911 30.48 22.41 10.42
N THR A 912 30.32 22.58 9.11
CA THR A 912 30.90 23.69 8.36
C THR A 912 30.19 25.00 8.71
N ASP A 913 30.93 26.05 8.87
CA ASP A 913 30.38 27.39 9.13
C ASP A 913 29.48 27.88 7.99
N PHE A 914 28.58 28.83 8.32
CA PHE A 914 27.58 29.33 7.38
C PHE A 914 28.17 29.81 6.06
N VAL A 915 29.29 30.54 6.13
CA VAL A 915 29.89 31.17 4.93
C VAL A 915 30.53 30.11 4.04
N SER A 916 31.29 29.21 4.63
CA SER A 916 31.95 28.10 3.93
C SER A 916 30.95 27.17 3.30
N ALA A 917 29.92 26.78 4.03
CA ALA A 917 28.80 25.97 3.50
C ALA A 917 28.06 26.68 2.37
N SER A 918 27.74 27.97 2.53
CA SER A 918 27.10 28.77 1.49
C SER A 918 27.95 28.86 0.22
N ARG A 919 29.25 29.10 0.37
CA ARG A 919 30.18 29.11 -0.78
C ARG A 919 30.27 27.78 -1.50
N GLN A 920 30.30 26.67 -0.76
CA GLN A 920 30.30 25.32 -1.34
C GLN A 920 29.04 25.07 -2.16
N LEU A 921 27.86 25.38 -1.60
CA LEU A 921 26.58 25.21 -2.29
C LEU A 921 26.47 26.14 -3.52
N ILE A 922 26.93 27.37 -3.44
CA ILE A 922 26.98 28.30 -4.58
C ILE A 922 27.93 27.78 -5.67
N ARG A 923 29.10 27.24 -5.28
CA ARG A 923 30.02 26.61 -6.25
C ARG A 923 29.38 25.47 -7.00
N HIS A 924 28.69 24.57 -6.29
CA HIS A 924 27.95 23.45 -6.93
C HIS A 924 26.81 23.95 -7.79
N LYS A 925 26.05 24.99 -7.36
CA LYS A 925 25.01 25.61 -8.17
C LYS A 925 25.55 26.15 -9.51
N LYS A 926 26.72 26.78 -9.50
CA LYS A 926 27.35 27.30 -10.72
C LYS A 926 27.71 26.21 -11.73
N LEU A 927 27.94 24.96 -11.29
CA LEU A 927 28.18 23.83 -12.19
C LEU A 927 26.93 23.39 -12.97
N ILE A 928 25.74 23.71 -12.46
CA ILE A 928 24.45 23.39 -13.12
C ILE A 928 24.11 24.42 -14.20
N GLY A 929 24.69 25.60 -14.17
CA GLY A 929 24.31 26.74 -15.01
C GLY A 929 23.32 27.65 -14.27
N SER A 930 23.75 28.78 -13.78
CA SER A 930 22.86 29.75 -13.14
C SER A 930 22.11 30.57 -14.18
N ASP A 931 20.79 30.69 -14.04
CA ASP A 931 20.01 31.78 -14.66
C ASP A 931 20.32 33.09 -13.89
N ASP A 932 21.38 33.80 -14.24
CA ASP A 932 21.63 35.18 -13.81
C ASP A 932 20.97 36.22 -14.76
N SER A 933 19.85 35.82 -15.45
CA SER A 933 19.17 36.70 -16.43
C SER A 933 17.72 37.02 -16.07
N ASP A 934 17.37 37.08 -14.79
CA ASP A 934 16.12 37.73 -14.36
C ASP A 934 16.46 38.87 -13.39
N GLN A 935 16.94 40.03 -13.93
CA GLN A 935 16.73 41.32 -13.35
C GLN A 935 15.35 41.89 -13.69
#